data_df8f063b7efe2bbb4eefd930d33537af
#
_entry.id   df8f063b7efe2bbb4eefd930d33537af
#
_cell.length_a   1.000
_cell.length_b   1.000
_cell.length_c   1.000
_cell.angle_alpha   90.00
_cell.angle_beta   90.00
_cell.angle_gamma   90.00
#
_symmetry.space_group_name_H-M   'P 1'
#
loop_
_entity.id
_entity.type
_entity.pdbx_description
1 polymer ?
#
loop_
_entity_poly.entity_id
_entity_poly.type
_entity_poly.pdbx_seq_one_letter_code
_entity_poly.pdbx_strand_id
1 'polypeptide(L)'
;MLRRFVSAGLRVIAGLMFTASAWSATPLLLRNPSLSQDKIAFLYADDIWTVARAGGEARRLTSVGAVSAGPFYSPDHTQIAYSTRANGLTDVYVMSAEGGVPRRLTWEPTGSRVAGWTPDGKEVLFASQRASYSDFPRLFRVRADGVGSAQVLPLPSAAGGSFSDDGSTLAYVPFEQWQTAWKRYRGGQTTPIWLVNVKTLDVEKIPRENSNDSHPVWSGTTLYFLSDRNGPVSLYSYDPGTKQVQQVIANQGLDLKSVGAGPGALVYEQFGSLHLYDLTTHQEHAVPVIISGDLPNIAPHWENVAAKELQNAAISPTGARILVEARGDIYSVPAEKGDTRNLTRTPGAAERDPAWSPDGKSIAYFSDASGEYQLYVRDQDGLQPPKIIDLGPAPSFFYAPHWSPDSKRIAFTDKHLRIWYVDAAGGKPVKIDTGVRGGFGPTMELSWSPDSQWIAYTRDLESQVHAVFVYSLATHVSTQVTDGMSNAAHPVFDPNGKYLYFAASTNNGPSDAGIDLSSLDRATNSSVYVVVLSRDGASPVPPQSDDENKKKADEDKKDEAKKDDGKKDDAKKKDEKPKPTVIDLAGIGNRILSLPIPAKNYVDMLVGKTGVLFLAAGSAVGRSSEDGGPPVFALWRFTAEKRETDEIVSGVSAYKVSFDGEKLFYARQDSWFLAPTADLKGGSPDAPQGKPVNNGGMSAMVDRRAAWKQMFRESWHLQRDFLYDPHIHGLDLAKVQARYQPYLDGLASRAEFTYLCDEMLGEVQVGHMFVRGPRDAETAPKAGVLGADYAIDHNR
;
A
#
# COMPACT_ATOMS: atom_id res chain seq x y z
N MET A 1 -32.64 57.30 65.55
CA MET A 1 -32.10 56.82 66.86
C MET A 1 -31.29 55.58 66.54
N LEU A 2 -30.06 55.76 66.48
CA LEU A 2 -28.99 55.48 67.44
C LEU A 2 -28.67 53.98 67.66
N ARG A 3 -27.51 53.67 67.19
CA ARG A 3 -26.42 52.79 67.78
C ARG A 3 -26.60 51.30 67.64
N ARG A 4 -25.58 50.47 67.41
CA ARG A 4 -24.06 50.55 67.37
C ARG A 4 -23.52 49.28 66.78
N PHE A 5 -22.44 49.42 66.05
CA PHE A 5 -21.29 48.54 65.78
C PHE A 5 -21.07 47.30 66.66
N VAL A 6 -20.78 46.13 66.01
CA VAL A 6 -19.67 45.27 66.39
C VAL A 6 -19.08 44.63 65.15
N SER A 7 -17.80 44.83 64.90
CA SER A 7 -16.93 44.27 63.87
C SER A 7 -16.49 42.87 64.28
N ALA A 8 -16.63 41.90 63.39
CA ALA A 8 -15.88 40.66 63.44
C ALA A 8 -15.26 40.43 62.07
N GLY A 9 -13.94 40.58 62.01
CA GLY A 9 -13.13 40.38 60.86
C GLY A 9 -13.03 38.88 60.50
N LEU A 10 -13.53 38.50 59.34
CA LEU A 10 -13.30 37.17 58.71
C LEU A 10 -12.14 37.32 57.72
N ARG A 11 -10.96 36.81 58.08
CA ARG A 11 -9.85 36.66 57.11
C ARG A 11 -10.21 35.55 56.15
N VAL A 12 -10.58 35.89 54.94
CA VAL A 12 -10.70 34.96 53.83
C VAL A 12 -9.29 34.69 53.27
N ILE A 13 -8.73 33.55 53.63
CA ILE A 13 -7.53 33.01 52.97
C ILE A 13 -8.03 32.47 51.62
N ALA A 14 -7.84 33.24 50.54
CA ALA A 14 -7.99 32.75 49.17
C ALA A 14 -6.86 31.79 48.87
N GLY A 15 -7.12 30.49 49.09
CA GLY A 15 -6.26 29.42 48.55
C GLY A 15 -6.38 29.42 47.04
N LEU A 16 -5.38 29.96 46.33
CA LEU A 16 -5.18 29.71 44.90
C LEU A 16 -4.90 28.22 44.72
N MET A 17 -5.94 27.44 44.43
CA MET A 17 -5.76 26.14 43.84
C MET A 17 -5.23 26.38 42.40
N PHE A 18 -3.93 26.29 42.23
CA PHE A 18 -3.34 26.01 40.90
C PHE A 18 -3.84 24.63 40.52
N THR A 19 -4.90 24.58 39.73
CA THR A 19 -5.16 23.40 38.90
C THR A 19 -4.01 23.35 37.91
N ALA A 20 -2.98 22.57 38.21
CA ALA A 20 -2.02 22.13 37.21
C ALA A 20 -2.86 21.38 36.17
N SER A 21 -3.15 22.01 35.07
CA SER A 21 -3.55 21.32 33.85
C SER A 21 -2.38 20.38 33.54
N ALA A 22 -2.54 19.12 33.88
CA ALA A 22 -1.64 18.09 33.44
C ALA A 22 -1.72 18.12 31.91
N TRP A 23 -0.78 18.79 31.27
CA TRP A 23 -0.52 18.59 29.85
C TRP A 23 -0.18 17.13 29.72
N SER A 24 -1.13 16.33 29.22
CA SER A 24 -0.85 14.96 28.84
C SER A 24 0.28 15.02 27.81
N ALA A 25 1.48 14.59 28.20
CA ALA A 25 2.58 14.49 27.28
C ALA A 25 2.16 13.55 26.13
N THR A 26 2.52 13.92 24.90
CA THR A 26 2.29 13.08 23.72
C THR A 26 2.87 11.69 23.98
N PRO A 27 2.08 10.61 23.89
CA PRO A 27 2.60 9.27 24.11
C PRO A 27 3.64 8.92 23.04
N LEU A 28 4.76 8.35 23.48
CA LEU A 28 5.86 7.93 22.64
C LEU A 28 5.82 6.40 22.46
N LEU A 29 6.46 5.88 21.41
CA LEU A 29 6.67 4.44 21.23
C LEU A 29 8.07 4.03 21.70
N LEU A 30 8.27 4.02 23.04
CA LEU A 30 9.52 3.58 23.66
C LEU A 30 9.52 2.04 23.72
N ARG A 31 10.49 1.39 23.09
CA ARG A 31 10.46 -0.06 22.87
C ARG A 31 11.69 -0.77 23.45
N ASN A 32 11.53 -2.06 23.76
CA ASN A 32 12.60 -3.00 24.12
C ASN A 32 13.52 -2.48 25.24
N PRO A 33 13.01 -2.15 26.42
CA PRO A 33 13.86 -1.65 27.51
C PRO A 33 14.80 -2.72 28.06
N SER A 34 16.01 -2.28 28.41
CA SER A 34 17.01 -3.06 29.17
C SER A 34 17.48 -2.26 30.36
N LEU A 35 17.75 -2.93 31.48
CA LEU A 35 17.98 -2.30 32.79
C LEU A 35 19.41 -2.48 33.25
N SER A 36 20.07 -1.36 33.61
CA SER A 36 21.34 -1.37 34.34
C SER A 36 21.15 -0.99 35.82
N GLN A 37 22.23 -0.80 36.56
CA GLN A 37 22.18 -0.36 37.97
C GLN A 37 21.46 0.97 38.16
N ASP A 38 21.66 1.92 37.23
CA ASP A 38 21.21 3.32 37.35
C ASP A 38 20.39 3.84 36.12
N LYS A 39 20.44 3.13 35.00
CA LYS A 39 19.82 3.57 33.72
C LYS A 39 18.94 2.49 33.10
N ILE A 40 18.03 2.97 32.26
CA ILE A 40 17.26 2.15 31.32
C ILE A 40 17.70 2.54 29.91
N ALA A 41 18.10 1.57 29.09
CA ALA A 41 18.31 1.73 27.66
C ALA A 41 17.07 1.24 26.91
N PHE A 42 16.66 1.94 25.84
CA PHE A 42 15.47 1.61 25.08
C PHE A 42 15.61 2.07 23.63
N LEU A 43 14.71 1.62 22.74
CA LEU A 43 14.60 2.06 21.36
C LEU A 43 13.56 3.18 21.21
N TYR A 44 13.91 4.22 20.47
CA TYR A 44 13.01 5.26 19.97
C TYR A 44 13.62 5.88 18.70
N ALA A 45 12.79 6.17 17.69
CA ALA A 45 13.27 6.73 16.41
C ALA A 45 14.33 5.85 15.73
N ASP A 46 14.22 4.52 15.88
CA ASP A 46 15.17 3.52 15.38
C ASP A 46 16.62 3.73 15.87
N ASP A 47 16.77 4.35 17.05
CA ASP A 47 18.03 4.54 17.75
C ASP A 47 17.94 4.14 19.23
N ILE A 48 19.11 3.92 19.84
CA ILE A 48 19.22 3.59 21.26
C ILE A 48 19.31 4.88 22.07
N TRP A 49 18.47 4.96 23.09
CA TRP A 49 18.41 6.03 24.07
C TRP A 49 18.59 5.46 25.47
N THR A 50 19.04 6.31 26.38
CA THR A 50 19.12 5.97 27.81
C THR A 50 18.47 7.05 28.67
N VAL A 51 17.86 6.63 29.78
CA VAL A 51 17.29 7.50 30.81
C VAL A 51 17.62 6.97 32.20
N ALA A 52 17.66 7.81 33.22
CA ALA A 52 17.80 7.33 34.61
C ALA A 52 16.59 6.44 35.00
N ARG A 53 16.78 5.52 35.96
CA ARG A 53 15.68 4.64 36.43
C ARG A 53 14.49 5.42 36.99
N ALA A 54 14.72 6.60 37.55
CA ALA A 54 13.66 7.51 38.03
C ALA A 54 12.96 8.29 36.91
N GLY A 55 13.41 8.13 35.68
CA GLY A 55 12.95 8.91 34.54
C GLY A 55 13.68 10.23 34.35
N GLY A 56 13.17 11.10 33.49
CA GLY A 56 13.72 12.39 33.15
C GLY A 56 14.11 12.53 31.69
N GLU A 57 15.07 13.41 31.42
CA GLU A 57 15.58 13.65 30.07
C GLU A 57 16.41 12.47 29.58
N ALA A 58 16.04 11.95 28.40
CA ALA A 58 16.75 10.83 27.77
C ALA A 58 17.91 11.31 26.90
N ARG A 59 18.99 10.54 26.89
CA ARG A 59 20.16 10.78 26.06
C ARG A 59 20.22 9.78 24.89
N ARG A 60 20.36 10.25 23.68
CA ARG A 60 20.57 9.43 22.47
C ARG A 60 22.00 8.88 22.45
N LEU A 61 22.15 7.57 22.26
CA LEU A 61 23.46 6.88 22.18
C LEU A 61 23.88 6.57 20.74
N THR A 62 22.94 6.32 19.85
CA THR A 62 23.21 6.05 18.43
C THR A 62 22.50 7.08 17.56
N SER A 63 22.96 7.25 16.31
CA SER A 63 22.36 8.20 15.36
C SER A 63 22.27 7.64 13.94
N VAL A 64 22.24 6.30 13.82
CA VAL A 64 22.18 5.63 12.52
C VAL A 64 20.74 5.45 12.00
N GLY A 65 19.72 5.57 12.86
CA GLY A 65 18.32 5.47 12.48
C GLY A 65 17.93 4.10 11.88
N ALA A 66 18.63 3.04 12.26
CA ALA A 66 18.48 1.72 11.67
C ALA A 66 18.60 0.57 12.70
N VAL A 67 18.52 0.87 13.97
CA VAL A 67 18.57 -0.16 15.03
C VAL A 67 17.27 -0.98 15.00
N SER A 68 17.41 -2.29 14.87
CA SER A 68 16.27 -3.21 14.65
C SER A 68 16.00 -4.17 15.80
N ALA A 69 16.98 -4.38 16.73
CA ALA A 69 16.81 -5.24 17.91
C ALA A 69 17.76 -4.85 19.04
N GLY A 70 17.42 -5.20 20.26
CA GLY A 70 18.05 -4.75 21.49
C GLY A 70 17.45 -3.41 21.94
N PRO A 71 18.09 -2.65 22.83
CA PRO A 71 19.42 -2.87 23.45
C PRO A 71 19.41 -3.95 24.55
N PHE A 72 20.58 -4.57 24.81
CA PHE A 72 20.81 -5.45 25.96
C PHE A 72 22.08 -5.02 26.68
N TYR A 73 21.98 -4.63 27.95
CA TYR A 73 23.15 -4.39 28.78
C TYR A 73 23.89 -5.69 29.00
N SER A 74 25.24 -5.64 29.03
CA SER A 74 26.07 -6.72 29.53
C SER A 74 25.82 -6.94 31.03
N PRO A 75 26.09 -8.14 31.60
CA PRO A 75 25.90 -8.41 33.03
C PRO A 75 26.64 -7.44 33.96
N ASP A 76 27.79 -6.92 33.55
CA ASP A 76 28.56 -5.90 34.28
C ASP A 76 28.09 -4.44 33.97
N HIS A 77 27.08 -4.28 33.15
CA HIS A 77 26.48 -3.00 32.70
C HIS A 77 27.43 -2.02 31.99
N THR A 78 28.59 -2.47 31.53
CA THR A 78 29.60 -1.62 30.87
C THR A 78 29.38 -1.52 29.34
N GLN A 79 28.66 -2.46 28.74
CA GLN A 79 28.43 -2.55 27.31
C GLN A 79 26.94 -2.74 26.98
N ILE A 80 26.59 -2.38 25.73
CA ILE A 80 25.27 -2.63 25.15
C ILE A 80 25.45 -3.41 23.86
N ALA A 81 24.74 -4.55 23.74
CA ALA A 81 24.62 -5.30 22.51
C ALA A 81 23.31 -4.95 21.79
N TYR A 82 23.36 -4.82 20.45
CA TYR A 82 22.19 -4.50 19.63
C TYR A 82 22.37 -4.98 18.19
N SER A 83 21.29 -4.98 17.42
CA SER A 83 21.35 -5.25 15.98
C SER A 83 20.91 -4.03 15.19
N THR A 84 21.58 -3.77 14.07
CA THR A 84 21.27 -2.66 13.16
C THR A 84 21.43 -3.06 11.71
N ARG A 85 20.69 -2.35 10.82
CA ARG A 85 20.77 -2.48 9.36
C ARG A 85 21.65 -1.42 8.70
N ALA A 86 22.52 -0.78 9.44
CA ALA A 86 23.35 0.34 8.94
C ALA A 86 24.15 0.02 7.65
N ASN A 87 24.41 -1.26 7.38
CA ASN A 87 25.14 -1.71 6.17
C ASN A 87 24.25 -2.57 5.22
N GLY A 88 22.92 -2.36 5.24
CA GLY A 88 21.98 -3.08 4.37
C GLY A 88 21.56 -4.47 4.88
N LEU A 89 22.33 -5.07 5.79
CA LEU A 89 22.03 -6.35 6.43
C LEU A 89 21.88 -6.16 7.94
N THR A 90 21.09 -7.00 8.59
CA THR A 90 20.97 -6.99 10.06
C THR A 90 22.15 -7.68 10.69
N ASP A 91 22.99 -6.92 11.37
CA ASP A 91 24.17 -7.43 12.06
C ASP A 91 24.18 -7.08 13.55
N VAL A 92 24.91 -7.87 14.32
CA VAL A 92 25.11 -7.68 15.76
C VAL A 92 26.30 -6.77 16.02
N TYR A 93 26.08 -5.82 16.90
CA TYR A 93 27.09 -4.85 17.36
C TYR A 93 27.15 -4.80 18.87
N VAL A 94 28.29 -4.38 19.38
CA VAL A 94 28.51 -4.04 20.79
C VAL A 94 29.14 -2.65 20.87
N MET A 95 28.68 -1.83 21.79
CA MET A 95 29.27 -0.53 22.14
C MET A 95 29.38 -0.34 23.65
N SER A 96 30.15 0.67 24.10
CA SER A 96 30.11 1.08 25.49
C SER A 96 28.72 1.52 25.91
N ALA A 97 28.33 1.27 27.17
CA ALA A 97 27.08 1.75 27.77
C ALA A 97 26.97 3.29 27.78
N GLU A 98 28.07 4.00 27.67
CA GLU A 98 28.14 5.47 27.57
C GLU A 98 28.15 5.97 26.11
N GLY A 99 27.99 5.06 25.13
CA GLY A 99 28.07 5.37 23.69
C GLY A 99 29.51 5.29 23.15
N GLY A 100 29.70 5.73 21.91
CA GLY A 100 31.00 5.70 21.23
C GLY A 100 30.98 4.84 19.97
N VAL A 101 32.17 4.45 19.48
CA VAL A 101 32.29 3.68 18.24
C VAL A 101 31.87 2.22 18.47
N PRO A 102 30.85 1.74 17.73
CA PRO A 102 30.39 0.36 17.89
C PRO A 102 31.36 -0.64 17.21
N ARG A 103 31.45 -1.83 17.77
CA ARG A 103 32.15 -2.97 17.20
C ARG A 103 31.13 -3.91 16.55
N ARG A 104 31.29 -4.22 15.26
CA ARG A 104 30.50 -5.22 14.53
C ARG A 104 31.03 -6.61 14.89
N LEU A 105 30.11 -7.55 15.18
CA LEU A 105 30.41 -8.93 15.58
C LEU A 105 29.99 -9.97 14.53
N THR A 106 29.09 -9.62 13.59
CA THR A 106 28.60 -10.54 12.55
C THR A 106 28.66 -9.92 11.17
N TRP A 107 28.79 -10.76 10.12
CA TRP A 107 28.93 -10.33 8.71
C TRP A 107 28.14 -11.25 7.75
N GLU A 108 27.16 -11.99 8.24
CA GLU A 108 26.44 -13.01 7.45
C GLU A 108 25.30 -12.43 6.62
N PRO A 109 25.11 -12.90 5.38
CA PRO A 109 24.06 -12.40 4.48
C PRO A 109 22.63 -12.75 4.94
N THR A 110 22.47 -13.79 5.78
CA THR A 110 21.16 -14.20 6.31
C THR A 110 20.64 -13.31 7.43
N GLY A 111 21.43 -12.34 7.88
CA GLY A 111 21.11 -11.48 9.01
C GLY A 111 21.32 -12.14 10.37
N SER A 112 21.52 -11.32 11.40
CA SER A 112 21.76 -11.73 12.77
C SER A 112 21.06 -10.78 13.74
N ARG A 113 20.17 -11.31 14.59
CA ARG A 113 19.38 -10.53 15.55
C ARG A 113 19.84 -10.83 16.96
N VAL A 114 20.29 -9.82 17.68
CA VAL A 114 20.72 -9.93 19.08
C VAL A 114 19.59 -10.49 19.95
N ALA A 115 19.95 -11.38 20.91
CA ALA A 115 19.02 -12.01 21.83
C ALA A 115 19.42 -11.83 23.29
N GLY A 116 20.66 -11.40 23.59
CA GLY A 116 21.14 -11.19 24.95
C GLY A 116 22.63 -11.45 25.11
N TRP A 117 23.04 -11.80 26.33
CA TRP A 117 24.41 -12.07 26.73
C TRP A 117 24.55 -13.42 27.44
N THR A 118 25.76 -13.99 27.43
CA THR A 118 26.11 -15.04 28.37
C THR A 118 26.29 -14.45 29.78
N PRO A 119 26.05 -15.21 30.87
CA PRO A 119 26.10 -14.69 32.24
C PRO A 119 27.47 -14.13 32.64
N ASP A 120 28.57 -14.64 32.07
CA ASP A 120 29.94 -14.16 32.29
C ASP A 120 30.28 -12.88 31.49
N GLY A 121 29.34 -12.38 30.68
CA GLY A 121 29.51 -11.16 29.87
C GLY A 121 30.50 -11.25 28.71
N LYS A 122 31.04 -12.45 28.43
CA LYS A 122 32.07 -12.60 27.38
C LYS A 122 31.54 -12.79 26.00
N GLU A 123 30.31 -13.31 25.85
CA GLU A 123 29.71 -13.61 24.56
C GLU A 123 28.32 -12.99 24.44
N VAL A 124 27.97 -12.58 23.22
CA VAL A 124 26.65 -12.08 22.84
C VAL A 124 25.86 -13.20 22.18
N LEU A 125 24.62 -13.39 22.63
CA LEU A 125 23.67 -14.29 22.02
C LEU A 125 22.97 -13.60 20.85
N PHE A 126 22.74 -14.32 19.76
CA PHE A 126 21.94 -13.85 18.65
C PHE A 126 21.23 -14.99 17.92
N ALA A 127 20.11 -14.65 17.28
CA ALA A 127 19.35 -15.56 16.43
C ALA A 127 19.70 -15.30 14.96
N SER A 128 19.85 -16.37 14.17
CA SER A 128 20.11 -16.28 12.74
C SER A 128 19.60 -17.53 12.03
N GLN A 129 19.22 -17.39 10.76
CA GLN A 129 18.83 -18.51 9.89
C GLN A 129 20.05 -19.24 9.29
N ARG A 130 21.29 -18.72 9.48
CA ARG A 130 22.49 -19.43 9.06
C ARG A 130 22.50 -20.85 9.67
N ALA A 131 22.94 -21.84 8.92
CA ALA A 131 22.94 -23.24 9.32
C ALA A 131 21.57 -23.77 9.81
N SER A 132 20.46 -23.13 9.41
CA SER A 132 19.11 -23.66 9.58
C SER A 132 18.69 -24.38 8.31
N TYR A 133 18.01 -25.52 8.47
CA TYR A 133 17.39 -26.27 7.36
C TYR A 133 15.91 -25.87 7.14
N SER A 134 15.45 -24.84 7.85
CA SER A 134 14.07 -24.33 7.84
C SER A 134 14.08 -22.81 7.96
N ASP A 135 12.90 -22.20 7.86
CA ASP A 135 12.72 -20.76 8.09
C ASP A 135 12.87 -20.35 9.57
N PHE A 136 13.00 -21.31 10.48
CA PHE A 136 13.17 -21.02 11.91
C PHE A 136 14.63 -20.73 12.25
N PRO A 137 14.91 -19.63 12.99
CA PRO A 137 16.27 -19.28 13.36
C PRO A 137 16.85 -20.27 14.40
N ARG A 138 18.18 -20.28 14.49
CA ARG A 138 18.94 -20.94 15.56
C ARG A 138 19.65 -19.89 16.40
N LEU A 139 19.90 -20.21 17.66
CA LEU A 139 20.73 -19.38 18.53
C LEU A 139 22.22 -19.65 18.34
N PHE A 140 22.96 -18.59 18.31
CA PHE A 140 24.42 -18.56 18.26
C PHE A 140 24.97 -17.70 19.39
N ARG A 141 26.25 -17.89 19.69
CA ARG A 141 27.02 -17.00 20.56
C ARG A 141 28.29 -16.55 19.84
N VAL A 142 28.69 -15.33 20.05
CA VAL A 142 29.89 -14.71 19.48
C VAL A 142 30.58 -13.88 20.55
N ARG A 143 31.92 -13.94 20.60
CA ARG A 143 32.70 -13.19 21.58
C ARG A 143 32.49 -11.67 21.39
N ALA A 144 32.27 -10.98 22.53
CA ALA A 144 32.05 -9.51 22.52
C ALA A 144 33.31 -8.72 22.12
N ASP A 145 34.50 -9.32 22.26
CA ASP A 145 35.76 -8.74 21.79
C ASP A 145 35.97 -8.85 20.28
N GLY A 146 35.06 -9.57 19.56
CA GLY A 146 35.11 -9.78 18.14
C GLY A 146 36.15 -10.78 17.66
N VAL A 147 36.76 -11.54 18.57
CA VAL A 147 37.79 -12.55 18.23
C VAL A 147 37.13 -13.92 18.04
N GLY A 148 37.39 -14.55 16.91
CA GLY A 148 36.89 -15.89 16.58
C GLY A 148 35.56 -15.89 15.84
N SER A 149 35.05 -17.09 15.50
CA SER A 149 33.80 -17.29 14.83
C SER A 149 32.63 -17.50 15.80
N ALA A 150 31.42 -17.17 15.30
CA ALA A 150 30.19 -17.48 16.01
C ALA A 150 30.01 -19.01 16.16
N GLN A 151 29.53 -19.44 17.32
CA GLN A 151 29.26 -20.84 17.62
C GLN A 151 27.74 -21.05 17.76
N VAL A 152 27.23 -22.07 17.09
CA VAL A 152 25.81 -22.45 17.20
C VAL A 152 25.56 -23.19 18.51
N LEU A 153 24.44 -22.88 19.18
CA LEU A 153 23.98 -23.67 20.31
C LEU A 153 23.33 -24.97 19.80
N PRO A 154 23.45 -26.08 20.53
CA PRO A 154 22.98 -27.40 20.10
C PRO A 154 21.45 -27.51 20.23
N LEU A 155 20.71 -26.55 19.71
CA LEU A 155 19.25 -26.50 19.67
C LEU A 155 18.78 -26.57 18.20
N PRO A 156 17.71 -27.33 17.91
CA PRO A 156 17.21 -27.45 16.54
C PRO A 156 16.67 -26.12 16.01
N SER A 157 16.00 -25.36 16.86
CA SER A 157 15.50 -23.98 16.56
C SER A 157 15.44 -23.19 17.87
N ALA A 158 15.70 -21.89 17.81
CA ALA A 158 15.52 -20.96 18.91
C ALA A 158 15.57 -19.52 18.40
N ALA A 159 14.51 -18.77 18.66
CA ALA A 159 14.35 -17.38 18.20
C ALA A 159 14.87 -16.35 19.20
N GLY A 160 15.01 -16.72 20.45
CA GLY A 160 15.51 -15.89 21.55
C GLY A 160 15.60 -16.68 22.85
N GLY A 161 16.27 -16.12 23.83
CA GLY A 161 16.38 -16.78 25.13
C GLY A 161 17.27 -16.02 26.13
N SER A 162 17.25 -16.48 27.38
CA SER A 162 18.01 -15.93 28.50
C SER A 162 18.61 -17.08 29.34
N PHE A 163 19.88 -16.97 29.68
CA PHE A 163 20.53 -17.90 30.58
C PHE A 163 20.19 -17.62 32.06
N SER A 164 20.10 -18.66 32.87
CA SER A 164 20.16 -18.54 34.34
C SER A 164 21.48 -17.90 34.78
N ASP A 165 21.50 -17.27 35.95
CA ASP A 165 22.68 -16.55 36.47
C ASP A 165 23.92 -17.44 36.58
N ASP A 166 23.73 -18.73 36.84
CA ASP A 166 24.81 -19.73 36.91
C ASP A 166 25.20 -20.31 35.52
N GLY A 167 24.50 -19.92 34.47
CA GLY A 167 24.73 -20.39 33.09
C GLY A 167 24.37 -21.84 32.80
N SER A 168 23.74 -22.55 33.76
CA SER A 168 23.43 -23.98 33.61
C SER A 168 22.18 -24.25 32.78
N THR A 169 21.24 -23.31 32.80
CA THR A 169 19.94 -23.43 32.14
C THR A 169 19.70 -22.26 31.19
N LEU A 170 19.23 -22.57 29.99
CA LEU A 170 18.75 -21.58 29.03
C LEU A 170 17.22 -21.67 28.89
N ALA A 171 16.52 -20.56 29.22
CA ALA A 171 15.12 -20.42 28.89
C ALA A 171 15.03 -19.84 27.50
N TYR A 172 14.33 -20.49 26.57
CA TYR A 172 14.28 -20.06 25.19
C TYR A 172 12.90 -20.24 24.54
N VAL A 173 12.63 -19.44 23.49
CA VAL A 173 11.48 -19.56 22.64
C VAL A 173 11.91 -20.30 21.36
N PRO A 174 11.37 -21.48 21.05
CA PRO A 174 11.84 -22.29 19.92
C PRO A 174 11.53 -21.65 18.55
N PHE A 175 10.47 -20.83 18.45
CA PHE A 175 10.09 -20.08 17.23
C PHE A 175 9.32 -18.81 17.62
N GLU A 176 9.42 -17.79 16.80
CA GLU A 176 8.64 -16.57 16.97
C GLU A 176 7.20 -16.77 16.47
N GLN A 177 6.29 -15.91 16.92
CA GLN A 177 4.95 -15.82 16.36
C GLN A 177 5.05 -15.47 14.87
N TRP A 178 4.39 -16.26 14.02
CA TRP A 178 4.50 -16.12 12.57
C TRP A 178 4.00 -14.77 12.05
N GLN A 179 2.94 -14.25 12.67
CA GLN A 179 2.40 -12.92 12.38
C GLN A 179 2.30 -12.08 13.64
N THR A 180 2.96 -10.94 13.65
CA THR A 180 2.91 -10.00 14.79
C THR A 180 1.50 -9.42 15.01
N ALA A 181 0.70 -9.32 13.94
CA ALA A 181 -0.69 -8.88 14.01
C ALA A 181 -1.65 -9.90 14.66
N TRP A 182 -1.21 -11.14 14.90
CA TRP A 182 -2.07 -12.14 15.56
C TRP A 182 -2.13 -11.92 17.06
N LYS A 183 -3.13 -11.23 17.50
CA LYS A 183 -3.42 -11.15 18.96
C LYS A 183 -4.27 -12.32 19.40
N ARG A 184 -3.91 -12.93 20.54
CA ARG A 184 -4.69 -14.02 21.18
C ARG A 184 -4.84 -15.28 20.29
N TYR A 185 -3.92 -15.50 19.38
CA TYR A 185 -3.91 -16.70 18.55
C TYR A 185 -3.85 -17.96 19.41
N ARG A 186 -4.65 -18.97 19.08
CA ARG A 186 -4.79 -20.25 19.83
C ARG A 186 -4.60 -21.49 18.95
N GLY A 187 -4.03 -21.33 17.76
CA GLY A 187 -3.76 -22.42 16.83
C GLY A 187 -2.45 -23.17 17.14
N GLY A 188 -2.00 -23.99 16.19
CA GLY A 188 -0.84 -24.86 16.36
C GLY A 188 0.54 -24.16 16.45
N GLN A 189 0.61 -22.86 16.16
CA GLN A 189 1.84 -22.06 16.22
C GLN A 189 1.89 -21.10 17.42
N THR A 190 1.18 -21.39 18.50
CA THR A 190 1.36 -20.67 19.76
C THR A 190 2.76 -20.89 20.31
N THR A 191 3.41 -19.80 20.72
CA THR A 191 4.81 -19.80 21.15
C THR A 191 4.97 -20.33 22.58
N PRO A 192 5.73 -21.41 22.81
CA PRO A 192 6.08 -21.88 24.16
C PRO A 192 7.41 -21.30 24.63
N ILE A 193 7.67 -21.38 25.96
CA ILE A 193 9.00 -21.24 26.53
C ILE A 193 9.45 -22.62 27.04
N TRP A 194 10.66 -22.99 26.64
CA TRP A 194 11.31 -24.22 27.08
C TRP A 194 12.59 -23.88 27.86
N LEU A 195 12.89 -24.72 28.88
CA LEU A 195 14.13 -24.66 29.65
C LEU A 195 15.01 -25.80 29.20
N VAL A 196 16.25 -25.55 28.85
CA VAL A 196 17.22 -26.57 28.48
C VAL A 196 18.45 -26.51 29.38
N ASN A 197 18.83 -27.64 29.96
CA ASN A 197 20.13 -27.77 30.59
C ASN A 197 21.21 -27.80 29.50
N VAL A 198 22.14 -26.84 29.50
CA VAL A 198 23.11 -26.67 28.41
C VAL A 198 24.15 -27.79 28.31
N LYS A 199 24.30 -28.59 29.36
CA LYS A 199 25.27 -29.71 29.39
C LYS A 199 24.63 -31.05 29.02
N THR A 200 23.45 -31.33 29.60
CA THR A 200 22.75 -32.63 29.40
C THR A 200 21.79 -32.60 28.23
N LEU A 201 21.37 -31.40 27.80
CA LEU A 201 20.34 -31.13 26.79
C LEU A 201 18.94 -31.62 27.21
N ASP A 202 18.73 -31.86 28.49
CA ASP A 202 17.41 -32.17 29.02
C ASP A 202 16.51 -30.93 28.89
N VAL A 203 15.30 -31.11 28.35
CA VAL A 203 14.33 -30.04 28.09
C VAL A 203 13.15 -30.17 29.04
N GLU A 204 12.83 -29.08 29.70
CA GLU A 204 11.62 -28.88 30.48
C GLU A 204 10.72 -27.84 29.81
N LYS A 205 9.41 -28.09 29.81
CA LYS A 205 8.43 -27.17 29.25
C LYS A 205 7.67 -26.45 30.36
N ILE A 206 7.54 -25.12 30.27
CA ILE A 206 6.70 -24.37 31.21
C ILE A 206 5.24 -24.77 31.03
N PRO A 207 4.47 -25.03 32.13
CA PRO A 207 3.04 -25.36 32.05
C PRO A 207 2.24 -24.23 31.37
N ARG A 208 1.44 -24.59 30.38
CA ARG A 208 0.55 -23.67 29.67
C ARG A 208 -0.63 -24.39 29.02
N GLU A 209 -1.73 -23.66 28.78
CA GLU A 209 -2.88 -24.10 28.02
C GLU A 209 -2.97 -23.29 26.72
N ASN A 210 -2.16 -23.66 25.73
CA ASN A 210 -2.17 -23.06 24.38
C ASN A 210 -2.09 -21.52 24.33
N SER A 211 -1.40 -20.89 25.31
CA SER A 211 -1.07 -19.46 25.32
C SER A 211 0.16 -19.15 24.46
N ASN A 212 0.35 -17.89 24.12
CA ASN A 212 1.61 -17.39 23.61
C ASN A 212 2.46 -16.89 24.77
N ASP A 213 3.61 -17.53 24.98
CA ASP A 213 4.59 -17.18 26.01
C ASP A 213 5.85 -16.67 25.32
N SER A 214 6.43 -15.55 25.80
CA SER A 214 7.56 -14.88 25.15
C SER A 214 8.44 -14.13 26.15
N HIS A 215 9.59 -13.61 25.70
CA HIS A 215 10.50 -12.76 26.44
C HIS A 215 10.91 -13.36 27.80
N PRO A 216 11.46 -14.61 27.85
CA PRO A 216 11.94 -15.17 29.10
C PRO A 216 13.16 -14.37 29.61
N VAL A 217 13.16 -13.98 30.89
CA VAL A 217 14.27 -13.32 31.58
C VAL A 217 14.44 -13.87 32.99
N TRP A 218 15.68 -14.18 33.37
CA TRP A 218 15.98 -14.65 34.69
C TRP A 218 16.27 -13.50 35.67
N SER A 219 15.85 -13.67 36.89
CA SER A 219 16.31 -12.86 38.01
C SER A 219 16.49 -13.78 39.26
N GLY A 220 17.71 -14.03 39.68
CA GLY A 220 18.02 -15.07 40.62
C GLY A 220 17.58 -16.44 40.11
N THR A 221 16.78 -17.17 40.91
CA THR A 221 16.28 -18.51 40.62
C THR A 221 14.90 -18.48 39.93
N THR A 222 14.29 -17.30 39.72
CA THR A 222 12.95 -17.15 39.16
C THR A 222 13.03 -16.71 37.71
N LEU A 223 12.27 -17.37 36.85
CA LEU A 223 12.09 -16.96 35.44
C LEU A 223 10.86 -16.08 35.33
N TYR A 224 11.02 -14.91 34.75
CA TYR A 224 9.91 -14.00 34.37
C TYR A 224 9.68 -14.05 32.87
N PHE A 225 8.42 -13.91 32.45
CA PHE A 225 8.05 -13.96 31.01
C PHE A 225 6.71 -13.29 30.77
N LEU A 226 6.46 -12.96 29.49
CA LEU A 226 5.18 -12.41 29.03
C LEU A 226 4.28 -13.52 28.52
N SER A 227 2.97 -13.41 28.82
CA SER A 227 1.97 -14.40 28.36
C SER A 227 0.60 -13.77 28.20
N ASP A 228 -0.14 -14.25 27.18
CA ASP A 228 -1.54 -13.87 26.90
C ASP A 228 -2.56 -14.88 27.47
N ARG A 229 -2.16 -15.74 28.44
CA ARG A 229 -2.98 -16.83 29.01
C ARG A 229 -4.29 -16.36 29.64
N ASN A 230 -4.35 -15.16 30.18
CA ASN A 230 -5.50 -14.59 30.87
C ASN A 230 -6.07 -13.33 30.15
N GLY A 231 -5.87 -13.19 28.82
CA GLY A 231 -6.37 -12.05 28.04
C GLY A 231 -5.23 -11.16 27.52
N PRO A 232 -5.16 -9.85 27.85
CA PRO A 232 -4.05 -8.99 27.45
C PRO A 232 -2.72 -9.54 27.94
N VAL A 233 -1.67 -9.39 27.10
CA VAL A 233 -0.32 -9.85 27.48
C VAL A 233 0.08 -9.22 28.78
N SER A 234 0.41 -10.09 29.75
CA SER A 234 0.70 -9.76 31.15
C SER A 234 2.05 -10.37 31.57
N LEU A 235 2.59 -9.96 32.70
CA LEU A 235 3.83 -10.47 33.25
C LEU A 235 3.55 -11.63 34.20
N TYR A 236 4.30 -12.74 34.00
CA TYR A 236 4.26 -13.96 34.82
C TYR A 236 5.64 -14.33 35.33
N SER A 237 5.67 -15.12 36.40
CA SER A 237 6.87 -15.78 36.93
C SER A 237 6.71 -17.30 36.91
N TYR A 238 7.81 -17.99 36.75
CA TYR A 238 7.91 -19.44 36.88
C TYR A 238 9.05 -19.82 37.85
N ASP A 239 8.75 -20.65 38.82
CA ASP A 239 9.72 -21.25 39.72
C ASP A 239 10.04 -22.68 39.28
N PRO A 240 11.26 -22.96 38.77
CA PRO A 240 11.65 -24.29 38.32
C PRO A 240 11.66 -25.35 39.45
N GLY A 241 11.86 -24.94 40.72
CA GLY A 241 11.85 -25.83 41.85
C GLY A 241 10.48 -26.36 42.22
N THR A 242 9.47 -25.48 42.21
CA THR A 242 8.09 -25.80 42.57
C THR A 242 7.19 -26.09 41.35
N LYS A 243 7.67 -25.79 40.15
CA LYS A 243 6.92 -25.86 38.87
C LYS A 243 5.68 -24.97 38.84
N GLN A 244 5.64 -23.92 39.63
CA GLN A 244 4.50 -23.04 39.74
C GLN A 244 4.65 -21.82 38.82
N VAL A 245 3.56 -21.48 38.08
CA VAL A 245 3.42 -20.26 37.31
C VAL A 245 2.50 -19.31 38.08
N GLN A 246 2.93 -18.07 38.28
CA GLN A 246 2.16 -17.03 38.97
C GLN A 246 2.08 -15.77 38.14
N GLN A 247 0.93 -15.10 38.14
CA GLN A 247 0.77 -13.80 37.53
C GLN A 247 1.37 -12.72 38.43
N VAL A 248 2.35 -11.97 37.94
CA VAL A 248 3.03 -10.90 38.66
C VAL A 248 2.32 -9.55 38.44
N ILE A 249 1.97 -9.26 37.20
CA ILE A 249 1.22 -8.05 36.82
C ILE A 249 0.01 -8.49 36.03
N ALA A 250 -1.19 -8.07 36.47
CA ALA A 250 -2.46 -8.26 35.78
C ALA A 250 -2.72 -7.05 34.87
N ASN A 251 -2.48 -7.18 33.59
CA ASN A 251 -2.68 -6.10 32.64
C ASN A 251 -4.13 -6.05 32.14
N GLN A 252 -4.75 -4.88 32.15
CA GLN A 252 -6.08 -4.62 31.58
C GLN A 252 -6.05 -3.60 30.45
N GLY A 253 -4.86 -3.06 30.13
CA GLY A 253 -4.62 -2.05 29.10
C GLY A 253 -4.11 -2.63 27.78
N LEU A 254 -3.30 -1.85 27.09
CA LEU A 254 -2.54 -2.31 25.94
C LEU A 254 -1.52 -3.38 26.37
N ASP A 255 -1.18 -4.26 25.43
CA ASP A 255 -0.31 -5.40 25.69
C ASP A 255 1.08 -4.99 26.20
N LEU A 256 1.61 -5.77 27.16
CA LEU A 256 3.03 -5.74 27.47
C LEU A 256 3.78 -6.33 26.26
N LYS A 257 4.83 -5.65 25.80
CA LYS A 257 5.51 -5.99 24.55
C LYS A 257 6.92 -6.57 24.76
N SER A 258 7.58 -6.17 25.83
CA SER A 258 8.92 -6.64 26.19
C SER A 258 9.16 -6.52 27.69
N VAL A 259 10.07 -7.33 28.21
CA VAL A 259 10.54 -7.29 29.62
C VAL A 259 12.04 -7.56 29.66
N GLY A 260 12.74 -6.84 30.51
CA GLY A 260 14.15 -7.02 30.86
C GLY A 260 14.35 -7.12 32.36
N ALA A 261 15.30 -7.94 32.81
CA ALA A 261 15.72 -8.03 34.19
C ALA A 261 17.01 -7.21 34.43
N GLY A 262 17.13 -6.65 35.62
CA GLY A 262 18.32 -5.96 36.08
C GLY A 262 18.42 -5.95 37.61
N PRO A 263 19.38 -5.24 38.19
CA PRO A 263 19.62 -5.27 39.64
C PRO A 263 18.36 -4.85 40.44
N GLY A 264 17.77 -5.79 41.17
CA GLY A 264 16.63 -5.57 42.07
C GLY A 264 15.29 -5.23 41.41
N ALA A 265 15.19 -5.22 40.09
CA ALA A 265 13.95 -4.86 39.41
C ALA A 265 13.80 -5.49 38.00
N LEU A 266 12.58 -5.49 37.54
CA LEU A 266 12.26 -5.72 36.12
C LEU A 266 11.89 -4.40 35.48
N VAL A 267 12.26 -4.21 34.21
CA VAL A 267 11.76 -3.14 33.35
C VAL A 267 10.90 -3.76 32.29
N TYR A 268 9.74 -3.19 32.00
CA TYR A 268 8.89 -3.69 30.92
C TYR A 268 8.28 -2.54 30.12
N GLU A 269 7.91 -2.87 28.91
CA GLU A 269 7.22 -2.00 27.98
C GLU A 269 5.73 -2.35 27.97
N GLN A 270 4.85 -1.38 28.25
CA GLN A 270 3.44 -1.46 27.98
C GLN A 270 3.11 -0.55 26.79
N PHE A 271 3.11 -1.10 25.61
CA PHE A 271 2.90 -0.42 24.35
C PHE A 271 3.40 1.04 24.33
N GLY A 272 4.74 1.19 24.28
CA GLY A 272 5.43 2.49 24.20
C GLY A 272 5.66 3.22 25.51
N SER A 273 5.09 2.81 26.63
CA SER A 273 5.45 3.33 27.96
C SER A 273 6.39 2.38 28.71
N LEU A 274 7.34 2.94 29.44
CA LEU A 274 8.28 2.17 30.25
C LEU A 274 7.83 2.11 31.69
N HIS A 275 7.94 0.94 32.32
CA HIS A 275 7.57 0.67 33.67
C HIS A 275 8.68 -0.09 34.42
N LEU A 276 8.84 0.18 35.69
CA LEU A 276 9.71 -0.59 36.57
C LEU A 276 8.87 -1.35 37.62
N TYR A 277 9.23 -2.61 37.86
CA TYR A 277 8.68 -3.45 38.88
C TYR A 277 9.80 -3.82 39.87
N ASP A 278 9.72 -3.32 41.10
CA ASP A 278 10.70 -3.58 42.13
C ASP A 278 10.47 -4.99 42.72
N LEU A 279 11.52 -5.82 42.69
CA LEU A 279 11.43 -7.23 43.12
C LEU A 279 11.39 -7.42 44.64
N THR A 280 11.74 -6.40 45.41
CA THR A 280 11.73 -6.44 46.88
C THR A 280 10.39 -5.94 47.45
N THR A 281 9.89 -4.83 46.91
CA THR A 281 8.66 -4.19 47.42
C THR A 281 7.41 -4.66 46.67
N HIS A 282 7.58 -5.32 45.54
CA HIS A 282 6.51 -5.73 44.60
C HIS A 282 5.64 -4.55 44.10
N GLN A 283 6.24 -3.35 44.03
CA GLN A 283 5.56 -2.15 43.55
C GLN A 283 5.99 -1.86 42.13
N GLU A 284 5.02 -1.46 41.29
CA GLU A 284 5.28 -0.96 39.95
C GLU A 284 5.14 0.57 39.89
N HIS A 285 5.87 1.20 39.01
CA HIS A 285 5.67 2.59 38.62
C HIS A 285 6.10 2.87 37.18
N ALA A 286 5.39 3.82 36.54
CA ALA A 286 5.77 4.29 35.21
C ALA A 286 7.05 5.14 35.29
N VAL A 287 7.89 5.02 34.25
CA VAL A 287 9.12 5.81 34.11
C VAL A 287 8.83 6.97 33.13
N PRO A 288 8.74 8.21 33.63
CA PRO A 288 8.51 9.37 32.76
C PRO A 288 9.75 9.63 31.91
N VAL A 289 9.62 9.65 30.58
CA VAL A 289 10.72 9.90 29.66
C VAL A 289 10.46 11.17 28.86
N ILE A 290 11.44 12.06 28.82
CA ILE A 290 11.44 13.28 28.02
C ILE A 290 12.47 13.12 26.93
N ILE A 291 12.02 13.21 25.68
CA ILE A 291 12.88 13.21 24.50
C ILE A 291 13.13 14.65 24.10
N SER A 292 14.39 15.06 24.14
CA SER A 292 14.82 16.38 23.67
C SER A 292 15.82 16.21 22.52
N GLY A 293 15.75 17.12 21.55
CA GLY A 293 16.65 17.14 20.40
C GLY A 293 15.95 17.03 19.04
N ASP A 294 16.73 17.27 18.02
CA ASP A 294 16.25 17.23 16.64
C ASP A 294 16.06 15.79 16.15
N LEU A 295 14.94 15.57 15.49
CA LEU A 295 14.63 14.34 14.77
C LEU A 295 14.57 14.66 13.26
N PRO A 296 15.71 14.75 12.57
CA PRO A 296 15.78 15.26 11.19
C PRO A 296 14.97 14.40 10.21
N ASN A 297 14.79 13.11 10.50
CA ASN A 297 14.04 12.18 9.66
C ASN A 297 12.55 12.51 9.53
N ILE A 298 12.00 13.32 10.42
CA ILE A 298 10.57 13.72 10.38
C ILE A 298 10.35 15.18 10.01
N ALA A 299 11.41 15.95 9.87
CA ALA A 299 11.31 17.33 9.40
C ALA A 299 10.78 17.36 7.95
N PRO A 300 9.87 18.31 7.61
CA PRO A 300 9.43 18.48 6.23
C PRO A 300 10.63 18.74 5.30
N HIS A 301 10.69 18.02 4.19
CA HIS A 301 11.79 18.13 3.24
C HIS A 301 11.32 17.79 1.81
N TRP A 302 12.13 18.18 0.82
CA TRP A 302 11.88 17.86 -0.57
C TRP A 302 12.49 16.50 -0.92
N GLU A 303 11.70 15.62 -1.53
CA GLU A 303 12.16 14.35 -2.08
C GLU A 303 11.89 14.29 -3.59
N ASN A 304 12.79 13.68 -4.33
CA ASN A 304 12.56 13.40 -5.74
C ASN A 304 11.56 12.24 -5.89
N VAL A 305 10.62 12.42 -6.82
CA VAL A 305 9.67 11.38 -7.21
C VAL A 305 10.32 10.49 -8.27
N ALA A 306 10.46 9.21 -7.99
CA ALA A 306 11.03 8.26 -8.94
C ALA A 306 9.98 7.83 -9.99
N ALA A 307 10.42 7.51 -11.21
CA ALA A 307 9.51 7.09 -12.30
C ALA A 307 8.63 5.88 -11.92
N LYS A 308 9.14 4.95 -11.12
CA LYS A 308 8.40 3.79 -10.60
C LYS A 308 7.28 4.13 -9.60
N GLU A 309 7.25 5.35 -9.07
CA GLU A 309 6.22 5.83 -8.14
C GLU A 309 5.03 6.48 -8.87
N LEU A 310 5.14 6.67 -10.20
CA LEU A 310 4.12 7.30 -11.01
C LEU A 310 3.00 6.32 -11.37
N GLN A 311 1.77 6.71 -11.12
CA GLN A 311 0.58 5.89 -11.35
C GLN A 311 -0.51 6.68 -12.08
N ASN A 312 -1.51 5.99 -12.61
CA ASN A 312 -2.76 6.54 -13.12
C ASN A 312 -2.58 7.71 -14.10
N ALA A 313 -1.78 7.50 -15.16
CA ALA A 313 -1.53 8.53 -16.15
C ALA A 313 -2.79 8.90 -16.97
N ALA A 314 -3.05 10.20 -17.16
CA ALA A 314 -4.10 10.74 -18.02
C ALA A 314 -3.54 11.80 -18.96
N ILE A 315 -3.81 11.65 -20.26
CA ILE A 315 -3.36 12.60 -21.30
C ILE A 315 -4.35 13.76 -21.46
N SER A 316 -3.84 14.98 -21.67
CA SER A 316 -4.69 16.13 -22.00
C SER A 316 -5.36 15.97 -23.37
N PRO A 317 -6.45 16.71 -23.64
CA PRO A 317 -7.27 16.51 -24.86
C PRO A 317 -6.49 16.57 -26.17
N THR A 318 -5.41 17.33 -26.24
CA THR A 318 -4.54 17.50 -27.41
C THR A 318 -3.16 16.85 -27.26
N GLY A 319 -2.95 16.11 -26.14
CA GLY A 319 -1.64 15.51 -25.83
C GLY A 319 -0.55 16.51 -25.42
N ALA A 320 -0.90 17.74 -25.02
CA ALA A 320 0.09 18.74 -24.63
C ALA A 320 0.67 18.50 -23.23
N ARG A 321 -0.07 17.84 -22.34
CA ARG A 321 0.34 17.53 -20.97
C ARG A 321 -0.18 16.15 -20.54
N ILE A 322 0.45 15.61 -19.53
CA ILE A 322 0.09 14.31 -18.92
C ILE A 322 -0.10 14.56 -17.42
N LEU A 323 -1.24 14.13 -16.87
CA LEU A 323 -1.43 14.04 -15.42
C LEU A 323 -0.92 12.71 -14.92
N VAL A 324 -0.35 12.72 -13.73
CA VAL A 324 0.03 11.51 -13.01
C VAL A 324 -0.19 11.68 -11.52
N GLU A 325 -0.41 10.59 -10.86
CA GLU A 325 -0.47 10.45 -9.42
C GLU A 325 0.87 9.98 -8.89
N ALA A 326 1.37 10.64 -7.85
CA ALA A 326 2.55 10.19 -7.13
C ALA A 326 2.53 10.70 -5.68
N ARG A 327 2.80 9.81 -4.72
CA ARG A 327 2.87 10.13 -3.27
C ARG A 327 1.64 10.85 -2.72
N GLY A 328 0.47 10.59 -3.28
CA GLY A 328 -0.78 11.23 -2.90
C GLY A 328 -1.01 12.61 -3.51
N ASP A 329 -0.12 13.10 -4.38
CA ASP A 329 -0.28 14.35 -5.12
C ASP A 329 -0.53 14.10 -6.62
N ILE A 330 -1.21 15.06 -7.28
CA ILE A 330 -1.40 15.06 -8.74
C ILE A 330 -0.40 16.02 -9.39
N TYR A 331 0.35 15.49 -10.35
CA TYR A 331 1.31 16.24 -11.14
C TYR A 331 0.83 16.42 -12.57
N SER A 332 1.17 17.56 -13.17
CA SER A 332 0.99 17.84 -14.59
C SER A 332 2.34 17.98 -15.27
N VAL A 333 2.68 17.02 -16.13
CA VAL A 333 3.95 16.92 -16.86
C VAL A 333 3.77 17.43 -18.28
N PRO A 334 4.59 18.36 -18.79
CA PRO A 334 4.48 18.84 -20.17
C PRO A 334 5.03 17.78 -21.14
N ALA A 335 4.40 17.64 -22.30
CA ALA A 335 4.88 16.76 -23.36
C ALA A 335 6.19 17.24 -23.99
N GLU A 336 6.33 18.55 -24.23
CA GLU A 336 7.52 19.13 -24.87
C GLU A 336 8.05 20.40 -24.18
N LYS A 337 7.17 21.32 -23.77
CA LYS A 337 7.56 22.65 -23.30
C LYS A 337 6.88 23.02 -21.98
N GLY A 338 7.65 23.67 -21.13
CA GLY A 338 7.19 24.15 -19.82
C GLY A 338 7.67 23.26 -18.67
N ASP A 339 7.25 23.59 -17.46
CA ASP A 339 7.66 22.91 -16.25
C ASP A 339 6.62 21.90 -15.79
N THR A 340 7.10 20.85 -15.11
CA THR A 340 6.24 19.95 -14.33
C THR A 340 5.68 20.71 -13.14
N ARG A 341 4.40 20.51 -12.86
CA ARG A 341 3.67 21.18 -11.77
C ARG A 341 3.05 20.15 -10.84
N ASN A 342 3.29 20.29 -9.56
CA ASN A 342 2.46 19.66 -8.55
C ASN A 342 1.19 20.51 -8.41
N LEU A 343 0.03 19.92 -8.72
CA LEU A 343 -1.24 20.66 -8.76
C LEU A 343 -1.95 20.70 -7.40
N THR A 344 -1.73 19.72 -6.54
CA THR A 344 -2.49 19.57 -5.29
C THR A 344 -1.73 20.11 -4.07
N ARG A 345 -0.51 19.67 -3.85
CA ARG A 345 0.38 20.13 -2.77
C ARG A 345 -0.27 20.00 -1.39
N THR A 346 -0.88 18.87 -1.13
CA THR A 346 -1.67 18.61 0.08
C THR A 346 -1.02 17.50 0.93
N PRO A 347 0.08 17.78 1.65
CA PRO A 347 0.65 16.78 2.54
C PRO A 347 -0.39 16.34 3.56
N GLY A 348 -0.60 15.03 3.70
CA GLY A 348 -1.63 14.46 4.58
C GLY A 348 -3.00 14.25 3.94
N ALA A 349 -3.08 14.37 2.62
CA ALA A 349 -4.19 13.87 1.80
C ALA A 349 -3.67 12.89 0.74
N ALA A 350 -4.55 12.03 0.24
CA ALA A 350 -4.29 11.16 -0.88
C ALA A 350 -5.19 11.56 -2.05
N GLU A 351 -4.59 12.09 -3.11
CA GLU A 351 -5.24 12.40 -4.37
C GLU A 351 -4.98 11.28 -5.37
N ARG A 352 -6.07 10.80 -6.04
CA ARG A 352 -6.05 9.62 -6.89
C ARG A 352 -6.84 9.80 -8.17
N ASP A 353 -6.48 8.99 -9.17
CA ASP A 353 -7.21 8.83 -10.43
C ASP A 353 -7.48 10.15 -11.16
N PRO A 354 -6.45 10.92 -11.57
CA PRO A 354 -6.67 12.19 -12.26
C PRO A 354 -7.24 12.00 -13.66
N ALA A 355 -8.17 12.86 -14.05
CA ALA A 355 -8.78 12.87 -15.39
C ALA A 355 -8.92 14.29 -15.94
N TRP A 356 -8.57 14.49 -17.21
CA TRP A 356 -8.77 15.74 -17.93
C TRP A 356 -10.21 15.91 -18.40
N SER A 357 -10.76 17.13 -18.28
CA SER A 357 -11.98 17.49 -19.02
C SER A 357 -11.68 17.58 -20.52
N PRO A 358 -12.60 17.13 -21.41
CA PRO A 358 -12.42 17.20 -22.87
C PRO A 358 -12.16 18.60 -23.43
N ASP A 359 -12.64 19.65 -22.78
CA ASP A 359 -12.36 21.05 -23.15
C ASP A 359 -10.97 21.56 -22.67
N GLY A 360 -10.23 20.72 -21.93
CA GLY A 360 -8.88 21.01 -21.44
C GLY A 360 -8.79 22.04 -20.33
N LYS A 361 -9.92 22.53 -19.78
CA LYS A 361 -9.92 23.59 -18.77
C LYS A 361 -9.78 23.08 -17.35
N SER A 362 -10.29 21.88 -17.07
CA SER A 362 -10.38 21.34 -15.72
C SER A 362 -9.78 19.95 -15.63
N ILE A 363 -9.43 19.56 -14.39
CA ILE A 363 -9.11 18.20 -14.00
C ILE A 363 -10.05 17.73 -12.90
N ALA A 364 -10.35 16.45 -12.88
CA ALA A 364 -11.06 15.78 -11.79
C ALA A 364 -10.17 14.74 -11.15
N TYR A 365 -10.31 14.52 -9.85
CA TYR A 365 -9.58 13.51 -9.08
C TYR A 365 -10.33 13.22 -7.78
N PHE A 366 -10.07 12.08 -7.15
CA PHE A 366 -10.57 11.80 -5.81
C PHE A 366 -9.54 12.21 -4.77
N SER A 367 -10.00 12.78 -3.65
CA SER A 367 -9.17 13.18 -2.52
C SER A 367 -9.84 12.87 -1.19
N ASP A 368 -9.07 12.43 -0.19
CA ASP A 368 -9.50 12.21 1.19
C ASP A 368 -9.18 13.40 2.12
N ALA A 369 -8.84 14.56 1.57
CA ALA A 369 -8.50 15.76 2.34
C ALA A 369 -9.61 16.20 3.32
N SER A 370 -10.87 15.88 3.04
CA SER A 370 -12.01 16.11 3.93
C SER A 370 -12.22 15.04 5.02
N GLY A 371 -11.35 14.04 5.08
CA GLY A 371 -11.45 12.88 5.97
C GLY A 371 -11.99 11.62 5.29
N GLU A 372 -12.84 11.77 4.29
CA GLU A 372 -13.38 10.72 3.43
C GLU A 372 -13.18 11.12 1.96
N TYR A 373 -13.09 10.13 1.06
CA TYR A 373 -12.92 10.39 -0.36
C TYR A 373 -14.12 11.13 -0.95
N GLN A 374 -13.84 12.23 -1.62
CA GLN A 374 -14.80 13.02 -2.39
C GLN A 374 -14.23 13.31 -3.79
N LEU A 375 -15.08 13.74 -4.72
CA LEU A 375 -14.65 14.13 -6.06
C LEU A 375 -14.26 15.62 -6.07
N TYR A 376 -13.05 15.89 -6.48
CA TYR A 376 -12.49 17.24 -6.60
C TYR A 376 -12.38 17.63 -8.06
N VAL A 377 -12.80 18.86 -8.39
CA VAL A 377 -12.66 19.45 -9.73
C VAL A 377 -11.93 20.79 -9.58
N ARG A 378 -10.87 20.98 -10.36
CA ARG A 378 -10.08 22.23 -10.33
C ARG A 378 -9.58 22.61 -11.72
N ASP A 379 -9.10 23.86 -11.84
CA ASP A 379 -8.46 24.34 -13.05
C ASP A 379 -7.15 23.60 -13.33
N GLN A 380 -6.83 23.46 -14.62
CA GLN A 380 -5.66 22.72 -15.08
C GLN A 380 -4.31 23.26 -14.60
N ASP A 381 -4.24 24.54 -14.24
CA ASP A 381 -3.03 25.19 -13.75
C ASP A 381 -2.81 25.01 -12.23
N GLY A 382 -3.85 24.58 -11.50
CA GLY A 382 -3.82 24.32 -10.06
C GLY A 382 -3.75 25.59 -9.21
N LEU A 383 -4.05 26.77 -9.76
CA LEU A 383 -3.90 28.05 -9.04
C LEU A 383 -5.12 28.40 -8.20
N GLN A 384 -6.31 27.92 -8.57
CA GLN A 384 -7.54 28.15 -7.82
C GLN A 384 -7.85 26.99 -6.85
N PRO A 385 -8.54 27.26 -5.73
CA PRO A 385 -9.05 26.20 -4.86
C PRO A 385 -9.92 25.22 -5.64
N PRO A 386 -9.84 23.91 -5.38
CA PRO A 386 -10.69 22.93 -6.04
C PRO A 386 -12.15 23.11 -5.58
N LYS A 387 -13.07 22.78 -6.46
CA LYS A 387 -14.45 22.55 -6.13
C LYS A 387 -14.61 21.12 -5.62
N ILE A 388 -15.22 20.97 -4.46
CA ILE A 388 -15.52 19.68 -3.87
C ILE A 388 -16.96 19.30 -4.24
N ILE A 389 -17.14 18.12 -4.80
CA ILE A 389 -18.44 17.54 -5.11
C ILE A 389 -18.71 16.45 -4.08
N ASP A 390 -19.74 16.66 -3.26
CA ASP A 390 -20.17 15.72 -2.23
C ASP A 390 -20.77 14.46 -2.89
N LEU A 391 -20.15 13.30 -2.63
CA LEU A 391 -20.58 11.99 -3.14
C LEU A 391 -21.60 11.29 -2.23
N GLY A 392 -22.01 11.94 -1.15
CA GLY A 392 -23.02 11.45 -0.22
C GLY A 392 -22.44 11.01 1.13
N PRO A 393 -23.32 10.68 2.10
CA PRO A 393 -22.92 10.42 3.48
C PRO A 393 -22.31 9.03 3.71
N ALA A 394 -22.43 8.11 2.76
CA ALA A 394 -21.86 6.78 2.90
C ALA A 394 -20.40 6.81 2.42
N PRO A 395 -19.43 6.61 3.34
CA PRO A 395 -18.03 6.59 2.96
C PRO A 395 -17.75 5.43 1.99
N SER A 396 -16.85 5.66 1.05
CA SER A 396 -16.45 4.65 0.08
C SER A 396 -15.12 5.01 -0.57
N PHE A 397 -14.46 4.02 -1.16
CA PHE A 397 -13.43 4.25 -2.17
C PHE A 397 -14.11 4.43 -3.53
N PHE A 398 -13.64 5.43 -4.28
CA PHE A 398 -14.13 5.76 -5.62
C PHE A 398 -12.99 5.63 -6.63
N TYR A 399 -13.31 5.31 -7.88
CA TYR A 399 -12.34 4.98 -8.92
C TYR A 399 -12.69 5.56 -10.28
N ALA A 400 -11.64 5.82 -11.07
CA ALA A 400 -11.68 6.07 -12.50
C ALA A 400 -12.73 7.13 -12.92
N PRO A 401 -12.52 8.41 -12.62
CA PRO A 401 -13.43 9.47 -13.07
C PRO A 401 -13.33 9.65 -14.59
N HIS A 402 -14.46 9.51 -15.29
CA HIS A 402 -14.60 9.66 -16.75
C HIS A 402 -15.48 10.85 -17.09
N TRP A 403 -14.90 11.88 -17.68
CA TRP A 403 -15.63 13.04 -18.14
C TRP A 403 -16.51 12.72 -19.35
N SER A 404 -17.72 13.29 -19.39
CA SER A 404 -18.53 13.32 -20.61
C SER A 404 -17.87 14.20 -21.67
N PRO A 405 -18.01 13.87 -22.97
CA PRO A 405 -17.42 14.65 -24.07
C PRO A 405 -17.77 16.15 -24.07
N ASP A 406 -18.94 16.54 -23.54
CA ASP A 406 -19.36 17.93 -23.38
C ASP A 406 -18.77 18.62 -22.12
N SER A 407 -17.92 17.95 -21.37
CA SER A 407 -17.27 18.43 -20.13
C SER A 407 -18.24 18.82 -19.01
N LYS A 408 -19.48 18.32 -19.02
CA LYS A 408 -20.49 18.70 -18.02
C LYS A 408 -20.73 17.68 -16.94
N ARG A 409 -20.38 16.41 -17.17
CA ARG A 409 -20.63 15.31 -16.23
C ARG A 409 -19.39 14.46 -16.06
N ILE A 410 -19.34 13.77 -14.92
CA ILE A 410 -18.26 12.85 -14.58
C ILE A 410 -18.93 11.55 -14.14
N ALA A 411 -18.62 10.44 -14.83
CA ALA A 411 -19.00 9.09 -14.41
C ALA A 411 -17.84 8.47 -13.65
N PHE A 412 -18.14 7.59 -12.67
CA PHE A 412 -17.17 6.92 -11.83
C PHE A 412 -17.75 5.65 -11.20
N THR A 413 -16.89 4.83 -10.61
CA THR A 413 -17.30 3.63 -9.89
C THR A 413 -16.92 3.74 -8.41
N ASP A 414 -17.50 2.89 -7.57
CA ASP A 414 -17.16 2.79 -6.16
C ASP A 414 -16.85 1.34 -5.72
N LYS A 415 -16.34 1.18 -4.51
CA LYS A 415 -16.00 -0.12 -3.94
C LYS A 415 -17.18 -1.08 -3.77
N HIS A 416 -18.42 -0.57 -3.77
CA HIS A 416 -19.64 -1.37 -3.73
C HIS A 416 -20.12 -1.80 -5.12
N LEU A 417 -19.23 -1.70 -6.13
CA LEU A 417 -19.50 -2.08 -7.52
C LEU A 417 -20.67 -1.29 -8.14
N ARG A 418 -20.85 -0.04 -7.69
CA ARG A 418 -21.86 0.85 -8.24
C ARG A 418 -21.24 1.76 -9.27
N ILE A 419 -21.98 2.00 -10.33
CA ILE A 419 -21.65 3.00 -11.35
C ILE A 419 -22.50 4.23 -11.07
N TRP A 420 -21.85 5.39 -11.12
CA TRP A 420 -22.43 6.69 -10.83
C TRP A 420 -22.11 7.69 -11.93
N TYR A 421 -22.90 8.75 -12.04
CA TYR A 421 -22.49 10.00 -12.67
C TYR A 421 -22.97 11.18 -11.83
N VAL A 422 -22.28 12.32 -11.99
CA VAL A 422 -22.61 13.59 -11.33
C VAL A 422 -22.33 14.76 -12.26
N ASP A 423 -23.06 15.88 -12.11
CA ASP A 423 -22.75 17.11 -12.84
C ASP A 423 -21.43 17.70 -12.30
N ALA A 424 -20.51 18.09 -13.19
CA ALA A 424 -19.25 18.75 -12.81
C ALA A 424 -19.48 20.12 -12.15
N ALA A 425 -20.65 20.73 -12.41
CA ALA A 425 -21.12 21.90 -11.68
C ALA A 425 -21.54 21.61 -10.23
N GLY A 426 -21.58 20.34 -9.80
CA GLY A 426 -22.03 19.89 -8.48
C GLY A 426 -23.48 19.40 -8.50
N GLY A 427 -23.86 18.73 -7.45
CA GLY A 427 -25.18 18.11 -7.32
C GLY A 427 -25.08 16.73 -6.67
N LYS A 428 -26.19 16.01 -6.60
CA LYS A 428 -26.21 14.66 -6.08
C LYS A 428 -25.81 13.65 -7.17
N PRO A 429 -24.95 12.67 -6.85
CA PRO A 429 -24.64 11.58 -7.77
C PRO A 429 -25.91 10.78 -8.13
N VAL A 430 -26.00 10.38 -9.39
CA VAL A 430 -27.05 9.49 -9.90
C VAL A 430 -26.47 8.10 -10.10
N LYS A 431 -27.07 7.12 -9.48
CA LYS A 431 -26.67 5.72 -9.64
C LYS A 431 -27.18 5.18 -10.98
N ILE A 432 -26.27 4.56 -11.75
CA ILE A 432 -26.58 3.92 -13.05
C ILE A 432 -26.93 2.46 -12.83
N ASP A 433 -26.01 1.70 -12.20
CA ASP A 433 -26.13 0.27 -12.02
C ASP A 433 -25.30 -0.22 -10.81
N THR A 434 -25.37 -1.52 -10.54
CA THR A 434 -24.56 -2.19 -9.50
C THR A 434 -24.13 -3.56 -10.03
N GLY A 435 -22.83 -3.86 -9.99
CA GLY A 435 -22.26 -5.17 -10.28
C GLY A 435 -22.58 -6.19 -9.19
N VAL A 436 -22.38 -7.47 -9.51
CA VAL A 436 -22.63 -8.61 -8.60
C VAL A 436 -21.36 -9.04 -7.89
N ARG A 437 -20.22 -8.98 -8.57
CA ARG A 437 -18.92 -9.39 -8.06
C ARG A 437 -17.86 -8.35 -8.36
N GLY A 438 -16.90 -8.24 -7.46
CA GLY A 438 -15.75 -7.36 -7.64
C GLY A 438 -14.47 -7.99 -7.13
N GLY A 439 -13.37 -7.63 -7.78
CA GLY A 439 -12.01 -7.85 -7.29
C GLY A 439 -11.51 -6.66 -6.48
N PHE A 440 -10.19 -6.59 -6.29
CA PHE A 440 -9.52 -5.44 -5.69
C PHE A 440 -9.32 -4.35 -6.75
N GLY A 441 -10.22 -3.35 -6.80
CA GLY A 441 -10.10 -2.21 -7.71
C GLY A 441 -11.29 -2.03 -8.65
N PRO A 442 -11.18 -1.11 -9.63
CA PRO A 442 -12.26 -0.83 -10.59
C PRO A 442 -12.46 -2.05 -11.50
N THR A 443 -13.64 -2.64 -11.41
CA THR A 443 -13.98 -3.85 -12.19
C THR A 443 -14.94 -3.55 -13.33
N MET A 444 -15.48 -2.33 -13.42
CA MET A 444 -16.44 -1.92 -14.45
C MET A 444 -15.85 -0.80 -15.32
N GLU A 445 -15.81 -1.06 -16.60
CA GLU A 445 -15.29 -0.13 -17.60
C GLU A 445 -16.43 0.73 -18.16
N LEU A 446 -16.12 2.01 -18.38
CA LEU A 446 -17.11 3.00 -18.79
C LEU A 446 -16.69 3.69 -20.09
N SER A 447 -17.64 3.94 -21.00
CA SER A 447 -17.46 4.75 -22.19
C SER A 447 -18.66 5.65 -22.43
N TRP A 448 -18.41 6.94 -22.63
CA TRP A 448 -19.44 7.91 -23.01
C TRP A 448 -19.69 7.91 -24.52
N SER A 449 -20.95 8.07 -24.90
CA SER A 449 -21.26 8.40 -26.30
C SER A 449 -20.79 9.82 -26.67
N PRO A 450 -20.39 10.08 -27.91
CA PRO A 450 -19.88 11.39 -28.33
C PRO A 450 -20.80 12.58 -28.06
N ASP A 451 -22.12 12.36 -28.03
CA ASP A 451 -23.13 13.36 -27.70
C ASP A 451 -23.42 13.49 -26.18
N SER A 452 -22.73 12.74 -25.36
CA SER A 452 -22.88 12.73 -23.88
C SER A 452 -24.29 12.31 -23.39
N GLN A 453 -25.04 11.53 -24.19
CA GLN A 453 -26.39 11.09 -23.82
C GLN A 453 -26.46 9.61 -23.37
N TRP A 454 -25.41 8.83 -23.65
CA TRP A 454 -25.34 7.43 -23.31
C TRP A 454 -24.02 7.08 -22.61
N ILE A 455 -24.09 6.05 -21.74
CA ILE A 455 -22.92 5.42 -21.16
C ILE A 455 -22.96 3.93 -21.49
N ALA A 456 -21.94 3.41 -22.15
CA ALA A 456 -21.71 1.97 -22.27
C ALA A 456 -20.81 1.50 -21.12
N TYR A 457 -21.09 0.30 -20.61
CA TYR A 457 -20.31 -0.27 -19.50
C TYR A 457 -20.37 -1.80 -19.52
N THR A 458 -19.42 -2.43 -18.82
CA THR A 458 -19.46 -3.85 -18.50
C THR A 458 -20.07 -4.08 -17.12
N ARG A 459 -20.83 -5.15 -16.99
CA ARG A 459 -21.31 -5.68 -15.72
C ARG A 459 -21.27 -7.20 -15.74
N ASP A 460 -20.82 -7.78 -14.66
CA ASP A 460 -20.89 -9.22 -14.41
C ASP A 460 -22.32 -9.66 -14.15
N LEU A 461 -22.66 -10.82 -14.71
CA LEU A 461 -23.93 -11.49 -14.53
C LEU A 461 -23.83 -12.55 -13.42
N GLU A 462 -24.97 -13.09 -12.98
CA GLU A 462 -24.99 -14.20 -12.01
C GLU A 462 -24.26 -15.45 -12.53
N SER A 463 -24.18 -15.62 -13.84
CA SER A 463 -23.41 -16.65 -14.53
C SER A 463 -21.89 -16.48 -14.46
N GLN A 464 -21.39 -15.39 -13.86
CA GLN A 464 -19.97 -15.00 -13.77
C GLN A 464 -19.32 -14.56 -15.07
N VAL A 465 -20.06 -14.41 -16.15
CA VAL A 465 -19.59 -13.76 -17.37
C VAL A 465 -19.95 -12.28 -17.35
N HIS A 466 -19.13 -11.46 -17.99
CA HIS A 466 -19.43 -10.04 -18.19
C HIS A 466 -20.27 -9.83 -19.43
N ALA A 467 -21.19 -8.89 -19.34
CA ALA A 467 -22.01 -8.46 -20.49
C ALA A 467 -21.89 -6.93 -20.66
N VAL A 468 -22.05 -6.49 -21.89
CA VAL A 468 -22.08 -5.07 -22.26
C VAL A 468 -23.49 -4.53 -22.12
N PHE A 469 -23.59 -3.37 -21.45
CA PHE A 469 -24.84 -2.61 -21.25
C PHE A 469 -24.68 -1.20 -21.81
N VAL A 470 -25.82 -0.58 -22.12
CA VAL A 470 -25.91 0.86 -22.42
C VAL A 470 -26.96 1.52 -21.52
N TYR A 471 -26.62 2.64 -20.92
CA TYR A 471 -27.52 3.44 -20.09
C TYR A 471 -27.90 4.72 -20.82
N SER A 472 -29.20 5.02 -20.86
CA SER A 472 -29.74 6.27 -21.42
C SER A 472 -29.89 7.33 -20.32
N LEU A 473 -29.25 8.49 -20.49
CA LEU A 473 -29.43 9.60 -19.56
C LEU A 473 -30.83 10.24 -19.66
N ALA A 474 -31.50 10.10 -20.81
CA ALA A 474 -32.82 10.65 -21.02
C ALA A 474 -33.92 9.83 -20.32
N THR A 475 -33.79 8.51 -20.34
CA THR A 475 -34.82 7.59 -19.78
C THR A 475 -34.45 7.02 -18.43
N HIS A 476 -33.19 7.14 -18.03
CA HIS A 476 -32.61 6.52 -16.82
C HIS A 476 -32.74 4.98 -16.79
N VAL A 477 -32.63 4.36 -17.97
CA VAL A 477 -32.77 2.89 -18.13
C VAL A 477 -31.48 2.32 -18.68
N SER A 478 -31.01 1.22 -18.07
CA SER A 478 -29.93 0.35 -18.55
C SER A 478 -30.51 -0.76 -19.40
N THR A 479 -29.89 -1.02 -20.56
CA THR A 479 -30.28 -2.09 -21.48
C THR A 479 -29.07 -2.96 -21.77
N GLN A 480 -29.20 -4.28 -21.63
CA GLN A 480 -28.19 -5.26 -22.00
C GLN A 480 -28.05 -5.35 -23.53
N VAL A 481 -26.83 -5.29 -24.04
CA VAL A 481 -26.49 -5.31 -25.48
C VAL A 481 -26.08 -6.72 -25.91
N THR A 482 -25.17 -7.36 -25.15
CA THR A 482 -24.72 -8.74 -25.41
C THR A 482 -25.58 -9.73 -24.63
N ASP A 483 -25.78 -10.94 -25.15
CA ASP A 483 -26.70 -11.94 -24.63
C ASP A 483 -26.25 -12.64 -23.33
N GLY A 484 -25.00 -12.44 -22.90
CA GLY A 484 -24.40 -13.08 -21.72
C GLY A 484 -23.95 -14.52 -21.94
N MET A 485 -23.87 -14.97 -23.21
CA MET A 485 -23.32 -16.28 -23.57
C MET A 485 -21.82 -16.25 -23.86
N SER A 486 -21.22 -15.06 -23.84
CA SER A 486 -19.79 -14.81 -23.98
C SER A 486 -19.31 -13.84 -22.92
N ASN A 487 -18.04 -13.93 -22.53
CA ASN A 487 -17.43 -12.97 -21.62
C ASN A 487 -17.06 -11.70 -22.40
N ALA A 488 -17.89 -10.66 -22.32
CA ALA A 488 -17.76 -9.43 -23.11
C ALA A 488 -17.25 -8.27 -22.24
N ALA A 489 -16.21 -7.57 -22.72
CA ALA A 489 -15.52 -6.50 -21.99
C ALA A 489 -15.07 -5.35 -22.93
N HIS A 490 -14.54 -4.29 -22.36
CA HIS A 490 -13.93 -3.13 -23.02
C HIS A 490 -14.85 -2.41 -24.02
N PRO A 491 -16.09 -2.01 -23.62
CA PRO A 491 -16.99 -1.31 -24.53
C PRO A 491 -16.51 0.12 -24.79
N VAL A 492 -16.35 0.51 -26.07
CA VAL A 492 -15.94 1.86 -26.45
C VAL A 492 -16.78 2.36 -27.63
N PHE A 493 -17.33 3.59 -27.48
CA PHE A 493 -18.04 4.24 -28.59
C PHE A 493 -17.08 4.77 -29.66
N ASP A 494 -17.45 4.62 -30.90
CA ASP A 494 -16.75 5.28 -32.00
C ASP A 494 -17.00 6.79 -31.97
N PRO A 495 -16.01 7.64 -32.30
CA PRO A 495 -16.17 9.11 -32.25
C PRO A 495 -17.30 9.69 -33.07
N ASN A 496 -17.77 8.96 -34.11
CA ASN A 496 -18.90 9.39 -34.93
C ASN A 496 -20.31 9.03 -34.36
N GLY A 497 -20.36 8.29 -33.22
CA GLY A 497 -21.59 7.85 -32.56
C GLY A 497 -22.40 6.80 -33.28
N LYS A 498 -21.84 6.11 -34.29
CA LYS A 498 -22.54 5.08 -35.07
C LYS A 498 -22.30 3.67 -34.58
N TYR A 499 -21.20 3.44 -33.86
CA TYR A 499 -20.72 2.12 -33.49
C TYR A 499 -20.37 2.06 -32.01
N LEU A 500 -20.52 0.86 -31.44
CA LEU A 500 -19.99 0.50 -30.14
C LEU A 500 -19.11 -0.74 -30.34
N TYR A 501 -17.84 -0.64 -30.03
CA TYR A 501 -16.89 -1.77 -30.10
C TYR A 501 -16.77 -2.43 -28.74
N PHE A 502 -16.49 -3.75 -28.72
CA PHE A 502 -16.19 -4.51 -27.51
C PHE A 502 -15.38 -5.76 -27.86
N ALA A 503 -14.69 -6.31 -26.88
CA ALA A 503 -14.03 -7.61 -27.00
C ALA A 503 -14.87 -8.68 -26.32
N ALA A 504 -14.92 -9.90 -26.88
CA ALA A 504 -15.62 -10.98 -26.25
C ALA A 504 -14.95 -12.34 -26.51
N SER A 505 -14.90 -13.16 -25.46
CA SER A 505 -14.49 -14.57 -25.56
C SER A 505 -15.71 -15.46 -25.77
N THR A 506 -15.74 -16.17 -26.89
CA THR A 506 -16.79 -17.16 -27.21
C THR A 506 -16.32 -18.60 -27.02
N ASN A 507 -15.02 -18.81 -26.78
CA ASN A 507 -14.40 -20.14 -26.70
C ASN A 507 -13.97 -20.49 -25.27
N ASN A 508 -13.77 -19.52 -24.40
CA ASN A 508 -13.41 -19.68 -23.01
C ASN A 508 -14.47 -19.04 -22.11
N GLY A 509 -14.84 -19.72 -21.06
CA GLY A 509 -15.65 -19.14 -20.01
C GLY A 509 -14.85 -18.16 -19.16
N PRO A 510 -15.43 -17.67 -18.07
CA PRO A 510 -14.73 -16.81 -17.12
C PRO A 510 -13.46 -17.49 -16.62
N SER A 511 -12.37 -16.75 -16.57
CA SER A 511 -11.09 -17.21 -16.05
C SER A 511 -10.71 -16.31 -14.89
N ASP A 512 -10.80 -16.82 -13.67
CA ASP A 512 -10.35 -16.12 -12.48
C ASP A 512 -9.16 -16.89 -11.89
N ALA A 513 -7.97 -16.44 -12.22
CA ALA A 513 -6.71 -17.08 -11.84
C ALA A 513 -6.48 -17.18 -10.32
N GLY A 514 -7.22 -16.44 -9.51
CA GLY A 514 -7.10 -16.48 -8.05
C GLY A 514 -8.03 -17.49 -7.39
N ILE A 515 -9.15 -17.83 -8.03
CA ILE A 515 -10.23 -18.63 -7.45
C ILE A 515 -10.36 -19.97 -8.16
N ASP A 516 -10.32 -19.97 -9.49
CA ASP A 516 -10.44 -21.17 -10.31
C ASP A 516 -9.09 -21.57 -10.93
N LEU A 517 -8.42 -22.54 -10.30
CA LEU A 517 -7.17 -23.08 -10.76
C LEU A 517 -7.32 -23.94 -12.03
N SER A 518 -8.52 -24.32 -12.44
CA SER A 518 -8.76 -25.11 -13.67
C SER A 518 -8.43 -24.35 -14.94
N SER A 519 -8.44 -23.00 -14.87
CA SER A 519 -8.08 -22.10 -15.97
C SER A 519 -6.64 -21.58 -15.89
N LEU A 520 -5.88 -21.99 -14.86
CA LEU A 520 -4.48 -21.63 -14.74
C LEU A 520 -3.69 -22.09 -15.97
N ASP A 521 -2.88 -21.20 -16.53
CA ASP A 521 -2.10 -21.41 -17.77
C ASP A 521 -2.91 -21.55 -19.07
N ARG A 522 -4.23 -21.38 -19.05
CA ARG A 522 -5.01 -21.27 -20.30
C ARG A 522 -4.96 -19.84 -20.82
N ALA A 523 -4.55 -19.66 -22.05
CA ALA A 523 -4.61 -18.38 -22.72
C ALA A 523 -6.08 -18.02 -22.98
N THR A 524 -6.54 -16.93 -22.39
CA THR A 524 -7.85 -16.34 -22.72
C THR A 524 -7.72 -15.61 -24.05
N ASN A 525 -8.56 -15.97 -25.02
CA ASN A 525 -8.61 -15.30 -26.31
C ASN A 525 -9.98 -14.66 -26.50
N SER A 526 -9.99 -13.39 -26.86
CA SER A 526 -11.19 -12.65 -27.22
C SER A 526 -11.11 -12.20 -28.67
N SER A 527 -12.24 -12.25 -29.36
CA SER A 527 -12.43 -11.59 -30.66
C SER A 527 -13.00 -10.19 -30.46
N VAL A 528 -12.79 -9.31 -31.40
CA VAL A 528 -13.32 -7.93 -31.34
C VAL A 528 -14.58 -7.83 -32.18
N TYR A 529 -15.60 -7.25 -31.63
CA TYR A 529 -16.93 -7.09 -32.23
C TYR A 529 -17.32 -5.61 -32.32
N VAL A 530 -18.25 -5.32 -33.19
CA VAL A 530 -18.88 -4.01 -33.36
C VAL A 530 -20.39 -4.13 -33.35
N VAL A 531 -21.05 -3.29 -32.59
CA VAL A 531 -22.50 -3.09 -32.63
C VAL A 531 -22.79 -1.93 -33.55
N VAL A 532 -23.61 -2.15 -34.59
CA VAL A 532 -24.17 -1.05 -35.38
C VAL A 532 -25.37 -0.50 -34.62
N LEU A 533 -25.26 0.73 -34.11
CA LEU A 533 -26.21 1.28 -33.14
C LEU A 533 -27.57 1.60 -33.75
N SER A 534 -27.58 2.18 -34.95
CA SER A 534 -28.83 2.43 -35.68
C SER A 534 -29.25 1.22 -36.52
N ARG A 535 -30.55 0.99 -36.63
CA ARG A 535 -31.14 -0.09 -37.46
C ARG A 535 -30.76 0.05 -38.93
N ASP A 536 -30.70 1.28 -39.43
CA ASP A 536 -30.40 1.59 -40.84
C ASP A 536 -28.90 1.90 -41.03
N GLY A 537 -28.08 1.64 -40.02
CA GLY A 537 -26.65 1.91 -40.05
C GLY A 537 -25.88 0.93 -40.95
N ALA A 538 -24.90 1.44 -41.69
CA ALA A 538 -24.02 0.60 -42.51
C ALA A 538 -22.93 -0.06 -41.62
N SER A 539 -22.47 -1.25 -42.01
CA SER A 539 -21.31 -1.92 -41.42
C SER A 539 -20.06 -1.06 -41.58
N PRO A 540 -19.17 -0.95 -40.53
CA PRO A 540 -17.87 -0.26 -40.69
C PRO A 540 -16.91 -1.05 -41.61
N VAL A 541 -17.21 -2.30 -41.89
CA VAL A 541 -16.45 -3.19 -42.78
C VAL A 541 -17.39 -3.84 -43.77
N PRO A 542 -17.96 -3.05 -44.72
CA PRO A 542 -18.94 -3.56 -45.70
C PRO A 542 -18.30 -4.62 -46.56
N PRO A 543 -19.09 -5.57 -47.13
CA PRO A 543 -18.56 -6.56 -48.08
C PRO A 543 -17.80 -5.92 -49.23
N GLN A 544 -16.68 -6.47 -49.59
CA GLN A 544 -15.92 -6.07 -50.78
C GLN A 544 -16.30 -7.00 -51.94
N SER A 545 -16.30 -6.46 -53.17
CA SER A 545 -16.57 -7.23 -54.38
C SER A 545 -15.54 -6.89 -55.45
N ASP A 546 -15.08 -7.94 -56.16
CA ASP A 546 -14.18 -7.81 -57.31
C ASP A 546 -14.95 -7.56 -58.63
N ASP A 547 -16.23 -7.20 -58.59
CA ASP A 547 -17.02 -6.89 -59.80
C ASP A 547 -16.41 -5.73 -60.59
N GLU A 548 -16.09 -5.93 -61.89
CA GLU A 548 -15.32 -5.00 -62.68
C GLU A 548 -15.93 -3.58 -62.80
N ASN A 549 -17.25 -3.47 -62.72
CA ASN A 549 -17.92 -2.19 -62.83
C ASN A 549 -18.16 -1.40 -61.52
N LYS A 550 -17.95 -1.99 -60.36
CA LYS A 550 -18.10 -1.34 -59.04
C LYS A 550 -16.87 -0.52 -58.61
N LYS A 551 -15.69 -0.94 -59.01
CA LYS A 551 -14.43 -0.21 -58.65
C LYS A 551 -14.43 1.22 -59.21
N LYS A 552 -14.95 1.47 -60.44
CA LYS A 552 -15.04 2.82 -60.98
C LYS A 552 -16.06 3.72 -60.27
N ALA A 553 -17.21 3.17 -59.88
CA ALA A 553 -18.25 3.96 -59.20
C ALA A 553 -17.85 4.34 -57.75
N ASP A 554 -17.02 3.53 -57.08
CA ASP A 554 -16.52 3.83 -55.73
C ASP A 554 -15.31 4.78 -55.74
N GLU A 555 -14.49 4.75 -56.81
CA GLU A 555 -13.41 5.72 -57.05
C GLU A 555 -13.96 7.09 -57.42
N ASP A 556 -14.99 7.13 -58.31
CA ASP A 556 -15.66 8.38 -58.69
C ASP A 556 -16.37 9.02 -57.48
N LYS A 557 -16.99 8.24 -56.57
CA LYS A 557 -17.60 8.77 -55.34
C LYS A 557 -16.56 9.24 -54.34
N LYS A 558 -15.38 8.59 -54.23
CA LYS A 558 -14.27 9.05 -53.41
C LYS A 558 -13.64 10.34 -53.96
N ASP A 559 -13.57 10.50 -55.28
CA ASP A 559 -13.04 11.71 -55.87
C ASP A 559 -14.03 12.89 -55.84
N GLU A 560 -15.35 12.61 -55.90
CA GLU A 560 -16.38 13.65 -55.65
C GLU A 560 -16.39 14.09 -54.17
N ALA A 561 -16.27 13.15 -53.22
CA ALA A 561 -16.16 13.48 -51.80
C ALA A 561 -14.86 14.26 -51.47
N LYS A 562 -13.73 13.94 -52.15
CA LYS A 562 -12.48 14.70 -52.00
C LYS A 562 -12.53 16.07 -52.68
N LYS A 563 -13.33 16.27 -53.74
CA LYS A 563 -13.50 17.57 -54.39
C LYS A 563 -14.39 18.53 -53.62
N ASP A 564 -15.29 18.02 -52.80
CA ASP A 564 -16.15 18.84 -51.94
C ASP A 564 -15.41 19.28 -50.65
N ASP A 565 -14.43 18.50 -50.18
CA ASP A 565 -13.56 18.84 -49.03
C ASP A 565 -12.40 19.82 -49.40
N GLY A 566 -12.11 20.00 -50.72
CA GLY A 566 -10.98 20.83 -51.21
C GLY A 566 -11.30 22.33 -51.38
N LYS A 567 -12.45 22.81 -51.01
CA LYS A 567 -12.85 24.24 -51.05
C LYS A 567 -13.53 24.71 -49.79
N LYS A 568 -12.88 24.55 -48.66
CA LYS A 568 -13.20 25.34 -47.45
C LYS A 568 -11.93 25.92 -46.89
N ASP A 569 -11.84 27.23 -47.05
CA ASP A 569 -10.84 28.11 -46.46
C ASP A 569 -10.56 27.81 -44.98
N ASP A 570 -9.33 28.06 -44.58
CA ASP A 570 -8.83 28.21 -43.20
C ASP A 570 -9.57 29.34 -42.44
N ALA A 571 -10.85 29.17 -42.20
CA ALA A 571 -11.65 30.04 -41.38
C ALA A 571 -12.38 29.24 -40.30
N LYS A 572 -11.83 29.24 -39.06
CA LYS A 572 -12.50 28.96 -37.78
C LYS A 572 -13.49 27.78 -37.86
N LYS A 573 -13.05 26.58 -37.45
CA LYS A 573 -13.97 25.52 -36.98
C LYS A 573 -14.85 26.16 -35.89
N LYS A 574 -16.05 26.58 -36.24
CA LYS A 574 -17.12 26.82 -35.27
C LYS A 574 -17.40 25.50 -34.57
N ASP A 575 -17.64 25.56 -33.28
CA ASP A 575 -18.14 24.48 -32.44
C ASP A 575 -19.42 23.86 -33.00
N GLU A 576 -19.31 22.93 -33.98
CA GLU A 576 -20.45 22.13 -34.41
C GLU A 576 -20.74 21.15 -33.24
N LYS A 577 -21.96 21.26 -32.70
CA LYS A 577 -22.43 20.29 -31.70
C LYS A 577 -22.34 18.88 -32.30
N PRO A 578 -21.83 17.88 -31.53
CA PRO A 578 -21.78 16.51 -32.01
C PRO A 578 -23.18 16.05 -32.43
N LYS A 579 -23.25 15.28 -33.52
CA LYS A 579 -24.51 14.71 -34.00
C LYS A 579 -25.08 13.77 -32.93
N PRO A 580 -26.41 13.70 -32.73
CA PRO A 580 -27.02 12.79 -31.78
C PRO A 580 -26.65 11.33 -32.10
N THR A 581 -26.26 10.61 -31.04
CA THR A 581 -26.03 9.15 -31.11
C THR A 581 -27.39 8.46 -31.07
N VAL A 582 -27.76 7.84 -32.18
CA VAL A 582 -29.03 7.11 -32.31
C VAL A 582 -28.80 5.63 -31.99
N ILE A 583 -29.44 5.14 -30.91
CA ILE A 583 -29.37 3.71 -30.52
C ILE A 583 -30.78 3.10 -30.61
N ASP A 584 -30.99 2.25 -31.62
CA ASP A 584 -32.19 1.44 -31.73
C ASP A 584 -32.04 0.20 -30.85
N LEU A 585 -32.63 0.22 -29.66
CA LEU A 585 -32.45 -0.85 -28.66
C LEU A 585 -33.13 -2.16 -29.07
N ALA A 586 -34.28 -2.09 -29.78
CA ALA A 586 -35.01 -3.29 -30.24
C ALA A 586 -34.14 -4.09 -31.22
N GLY A 587 -33.83 -5.35 -30.83
CA GLY A 587 -33.02 -6.26 -31.65
C GLY A 587 -31.54 -5.82 -31.80
N ILE A 588 -31.00 -5.05 -30.88
CA ILE A 588 -29.60 -4.57 -30.93
C ILE A 588 -28.58 -5.70 -31.02
N GLY A 589 -28.81 -6.83 -30.32
CA GLY A 589 -27.96 -8.02 -30.39
C GLY A 589 -27.84 -8.64 -31.79
N ASN A 590 -28.83 -8.43 -32.69
CA ASN A 590 -28.77 -8.90 -34.09
C ASN A 590 -27.89 -8.02 -34.98
N ARG A 591 -27.38 -6.91 -34.49
CA ARG A 591 -26.49 -5.98 -35.20
C ARG A 591 -25.05 -6.01 -34.71
N ILE A 592 -24.69 -7.12 -34.05
CA ILE A 592 -23.32 -7.38 -33.63
C ILE A 592 -22.59 -8.09 -34.76
N LEU A 593 -21.47 -7.54 -35.20
CA LEU A 593 -20.65 -8.05 -36.30
C LEU A 593 -19.24 -8.32 -35.79
N SER A 594 -18.61 -9.40 -36.20
CA SER A 594 -17.20 -9.67 -35.92
C SER A 594 -16.31 -8.80 -36.80
N LEU A 595 -15.27 -8.23 -36.24
CA LEU A 595 -14.23 -7.51 -36.95
C LEU A 595 -13.11 -8.49 -37.39
N PRO A 596 -12.44 -8.23 -38.55
CA PRO A 596 -11.32 -9.06 -39.02
C PRO A 596 -10.04 -8.76 -38.24
N ILE A 597 -10.09 -8.97 -36.92
CA ILE A 597 -8.99 -8.77 -35.96
C ILE A 597 -8.63 -10.14 -35.38
N PRO A 598 -7.34 -10.53 -35.36
CA PRO A 598 -6.92 -11.79 -34.77
C PRO A 598 -7.35 -11.90 -33.31
N ALA A 599 -7.86 -13.06 -32.91
CA ALA A 599 -8.21 -13.32 -31.50
C ALA A 599 -6.96 -13.36 -30.63
N LYS A 600 -6.95 -12.60 -29.52
CA LYS A 600 -5.84 -12.49 -28.56
C LYS A 600 -6.42 -12.26 -27.16
N ASN A 601 -5.58 -12.32 -26.15
CA ASN A 601 -5.94 -11.89 -24.79
C ASN A 601 -5.98 -10.34 -24.72
N TYR A 602 -7.06 -9.76 -25.20
CA TYR A 602 -7.27 -8.31 -25.11
C TYR A 602 -7.67 -7.92 -23.68
N VAL A 603 -6.87 -7.05 -23.08
CA VAL A 603 -7.01 -6.58 -21.68
C VAL A 603 -7.48 -5.13 -21.59
N ASP A 604 -7.48 -4.39 -22.71
CA ASP A 604 -8.03 -3.04 -22.80
C ASP A 604 -8.18 -2.64 -24.28
N MET A 605 -9.10 -1.70 -24.55
CA MET A 605 -9.36 -1.17 -25.88
C MET A 605 -9.70 0.32 -25.81
N LEU A 606 -9.06 1.12 -26.66
CA LEU A 606 -9.35 2.55 -26.83
C LEU A 606 -9.64 2.87 -28.30
N VAL A 607 -10.42 3.91 -28.52
CA VAL A 607 -10.63 4.45 -29.87
C VAL A 607 -9.67 5.60 -30.13
N GLY A 608 -9.15 5.65 -31.36
CA GLY A 608 -8.48 6.81 -31.91
C GLY A 608 -9.43 7.70 -32.70
N LYS A 609 -9.04 8.06 -33.93
CA LYS A 609 -9.97 8.64 -34.90
C LYS A 609 -11.03 7.62 -35.30
N THR A 610 -12.12 8.10 -35.92
CA THR A 610 -13.19 7.24 -36.50
C THR A 610 -12.60 6.04 -37.25
N GLY A 611 -13.02 4.83 -36.85
CA GLY A 611 -12.58 3.58 -37.47
C GLY A 611 -11.15 3.11 -37.08
N VAL A 612 -10.50 3.73 -36.09
CA VAL A 612 -9.19 3.31 -35.57
C VAL A 612 -9.34 2.83 -34.14
N LEU A 613 -8.91 1.60 -33.88
CA LEU A 613 -8.88 1.00 -32.55
C LEU A 613 -7.43 0.75 -32.11
N PHE A 614 -7.15 1.01 -30.83
CA PHE A 614 -5.95 0.59 -30.16
C PHE A 614 -6.30 -0.52 -29.16
N LEU A 615 -5.61 -1.64 -29.25
CA LEU A 615 -5.91 -2.88 -28.53
C LEU A 615 -4.69 -3.26 -27.71
N ALA A 616 -4.84 -3.41 -26.41
CA ALA A 616 -3.80 -3.95 -25.55
C ALA A 616 -3.97 -5.47 -25.42
N ALA A 617 -2.97 -6.24 -25.87
CA ALA A 617 -2.95 -7.69 -25.75
C ALA A 617 -1.96 -8.12 -24.69
N GLY A 618 -2.45 -8.71 -23.59
CA GLY A 618 -1.66 -9.23 -22.49
C GLY A 618 -1.07 -10.61 -22.77
N SER A 619 -0.10 -11.03 -21.97
CA SER A 619 0.33 -12.42 -21.86
C SER A 619 -0.77 -13.27 -21.21
N ALA A 620 -0.65 -14.60 -21.25
CA ALA A 620 -1.62 -15.52 -20.64
C ALA A 620 -1.89 -15.16 -19.17
N VAL A 621 -3.15 -15.33 -18.74
CA VAL A 621 -3.59 -15.07 -17.37
C VAL A 621 -2.68 -15.80 -16.35
N GLY A 622 -2.25 -15.13 -15.29
CA GLY A 622 -1.51 -15.73 -14.18
C GLY A 622 0.00 -15.58 -14.20
N ARG A 623 0.61 -15.06 -15.25
CA ARG A 623 2.03 -14.67 -15.21
C ARG A 623 2.17 -13.20 -14.79
N SER A 624 2.36 -12.97 -13.48
CA SER A 624 3.17 -11.83 -13.07
C SER A 624 4.51 -11.90 -13.79
N SER A 625 5.08 -10.77 -14.17
CA SER A 625 6.46 -10.73 -14.67
C SER A 625 7.34 -11.57 -13.72
N GLU A 626 8.23 -12.40 -14.24
CA GLU A 626 9.16 -13.22 -13.43
C GLU A 626 9.90 -12.38 -12.37
N ASP A 627 9.98 -11.06 -12.57
CA ASP A 627 10.62 -10.09 -11.69
C ASP A 627 9.63 -9.38 -10.72
N GLY A 628 8.34 -9.75 -10.65
CA GLY A 628 7.34 -9.11 -9.79
C GLY A 628 6.97 -7.68 -10.19
N GLY A 629 7.27 -7.25 -11.41
CA GLY A 629 6.89 -5.95 -11.97
C GLY A 629 5.41 -5.90 -12.41
N PRO A 630 4.89 -4.71 -12.78
CA PRO A 630 3.54 -4.57 -13.31
C PRO A 630 3.37 -5.38 -14.60
N PRO A 631 2.16 -5.89 -14.88
CA PRO A 631 1.89 -6.62 -16.10
C PRO A 631 2.17 -5.73 -17.33
N VAL A 632 2.79 -6.32 -18.36
CA VAL A 632 3.08 -5.63 -19.62
C VAL A 632 2.30 -6.29 -20.76
N PHE A 633 1.97 -5.50 -21.75
CA PHE A 633 1.19 -5.92 -22.91
C PHE A 633 1.81 -5.44 -24.23
N ALA A 634 1.36 -6.02 -25.32
CA ALA A 634 1.62 -5.53 -26.67
C ALA A 634 0.49 -4.64 -27.14
N LEU A 635 0.80 -3.49 -27.71
CA LEU A 635 -0.19 -2.56 -28.26
C LEU A 635 -0.36 -2.77 -29.76
N TRP A 636 -1.59 -3.02 -30.16
CA TRP A 636 -2.01 -3.27 -31.55
C TRP A 636 -2.88 -2.12 -32.04
N ARG A 637 -2.83 -1.83 -33.31
CA ARG A 637 -3.72 -0.88 -33.99
C ARG A 637 -4.52 -1.58 -35.08
N PHE A 638 -5.82 -1.43 -35.08
CA PHE A 638 -6.71 -1.82 -36.16
C PHE A 638 -7.23 -0.60 -36.90
N THR A 639 -7.28 -0.67 -38.23
CA THR A 639 -7.85 0.36 -39.11
C THR A 639 -8.96 -0.25 -39.96
N ALA A 640 -10.20 0.22 -39.75
CA ALA A 640 -11.39 -0.34 -40.41
C ALA A 640 -11.37 -0.14 -41.95
N GLU A 641 -10.83 0.99 -42.44
CA GLU A 641 -10.71 1.27 -43.87
C GLU A 641 -9.81 0.23 -44.60
N LYS A 642 -8.68 -0.11 -43.98
CA LYS A 642 -7.72 -1.07 -44.54
C LYS A 642 -8.01 -2.52 -44.14
N ARG A 643 -8.75 -2.70 -43.05
CA ARG A 643 -9.00 -4.01 -42.40
C ARG A 643 -7.71 -4.71 -41.94
N GLU A 644 -6.71 -3.91 -41.57
CA GLU A 644 -5.39 -4.35 -41.16
C GLU A 644 -5.22 -4.17 -39.65
N THR A 645 -4.51 -5.11 -39.07
CA THR A 645 -4.15 -5.09 -37.63
C THR A 645 -2.62 -5.18 -37.53
N ASP A 646 -1.99 -4.14 -36.98
CA ASP A 646 -0.54 -4.04 -36.83
C ASP A 646 -0.16 -4.01 -35.35
N GLU A 647 0.89 -4.74 -34.97
CA GLU A 647 1.54 -4.56 -33.70
C GLU A 647 2.41 -3.29 -33.75
N ILE A 648 2.16 -2.36 -32.81
CA ILE A 648 2.80 -1.05 -32.79
C ILE A 648 3.98 -1.04 -31.84
N VAL A 649 3.77 -1.45 -30.58
CA VAL A 649 4.79 -1.43 -29.51
C VAL A 649 4.55 -2.61 -28.57
N SER A 650 5.65 -3.27 -28.17
CA SER A 650 5.67 -4.33 -27.15
C SER A 650 6.18 -3.82 -25.81
N GLY A 651 5.90 -4.55 -24.73
CA GLY A 651 6.41 -4.25 -23.38
C GLY A 651 5.83 -2.97 -22.77
N VAL A 652 4.57 -2.64 -23.07
CA VAL A 652 3.88 -1.45 -22.61
C VAL A 652 3.21 -1.73 -21.27
N SER A 653 3.38 -0.85 -20.30
CA SER A 653 2.75 -0.92 -18.97
C SER A 653 1.52 -0.01 -18.83
N ALA A 654 1.41 1.04 -19.64
CA ALA A 654 0.26 1.95 -19.68
C ALA A 654 0.16 2.65 -21.03
N TYR A 655 -1.05 2.96 -21.49
CA TYR A 655 -1.26 3.77 -22.68
C TYR A 655 -2.55 4.60 -22.57
N LYS A 656 -2.60 5.71 -23.28
CA LYS A 656 -3.77 6.57 -23.41
C LYS A 656 -3.78 7.23 -24.79
N VAL A 657 -4.97 7.49 -25.32
CA VAL A 657 -5.18 8.25 -26.56
C VAL A 657 -5.75 9.62 -26.18
N SER A 658 -5.25 10.70 -26.81
CA SER A 658 -5.80 12.05 -26.62
C SER A 658 -7.25 12.12 -27.08
N PHE A 659 -8.06 13.02 -26.50
CA PHE A 659 -9.48 13.13 -26.82
C PHE A 659 -9.75 13.45 -28.31
N ASP A 660 -8.85 14.20 -28.94
CA ASP A 660 -8.90 14.47 -30.39
C ASP A 660 -8.46 13.29 -31.28
N GLY A 661 -7.98 12.18 -30.67
CA GLY A 661 -7.49 11.00 -31.37
C GLY A 661 -6.13 11.17 -32.09
N GLU A 662 -5.46 12.31 -31.91
CA GLU A 662 -4.25 12.68 -32.65
C GLU A 662 -2.95 12.15 -32.03
N LYS A 663 -2.96 11.87 -30.71
CA LYS A 663 -1.77 11.47 -29.96
C LYS A 663 -2.02 10.18 -29.18
N LEU A 664 -1.00 9.32 -29.22
CA LEU A 664 -0.87 8.15 -28.36
C LEU A 664 0.23 8.42 -27.33
N PHE A 665 -0.12 8.37 -26.05
CA PHE A 665 0.82 8.25 -24.93
C PHE A 665 0.99 6.80 -24.57
N TYR A 666 2.22 6.35 -24.28
CA TYR A 666 2.46 5.04 -23.68
C TYR A 666 3.70 5.05 -22.77
N ALA A 667 3.67 4.19 -21.75
CA ALA A 667 4.78 3.94 -20.85
C ALA A 667 5.40 2.58 -21.15
N ARG A 668 6.73 2.52 -21.19
CA ARG A 668 7.51 1.30 -21.35
C ARG A 668 8.67 1.32 -20.37
N GLN A 669 8.69 0.39 -19.43
CA GLN A 669 9.58 0.46 -18.28
C GLN A 669 9.46 1.84 -17.58
N ASP A 670 10.54 2.52 -17.28
CA ASP A 670 10.56 3.85 -16.66
C ASP A 670 10.47 5.01 -17.66
N SER A 671 10.30 4.72 -18.96
CA SER A 671 10.30 5.71 -20.04
C SER A 671 8.92 5.95 -20.61
N TRP A 672 8.61 7.22 -20.89
CA TRP A 672 7.35 7.66 -21.47
C TRP A 672 7.54 8.18 -22.88
N PHE A 673 6.56 7.90 -23.72
CA PHE A 673 6.58 8.30 -25.12
C PHE A 673 5.25 8.93 -25.53
N LEU A 674 5.33 9.89 -26.45
CA LEU A 674 4.17 10.51 -27.09
C LEU A 674 4.37 10.49 -28.61
N ALA A 675 3.45 9.83 -29.31
CA ALA A 675 3.50 9.69 -30.76
C ALA A 675 2.25 10.25 -31.43
N PRO A 676 2.35 10.94 -32.58
CA PRO A 676 1.20 11.19 -33.42
C PRO A 676 0.62 9.85 -33.89
N THR A 677 -0.70 9.66 -33.77
CA THR A 677 -1.35 8.39 -34.14
C THR A 677 -1.22 8.09 -35.65
N ALA A 678 -1.10 9.12 -36.48
CA ALA A 678 -0.88 8.98 -37.91
C ALA A 678 0.52 8.47 -38.29
N ASP A 679 1.52 8.71 -37.46
CA ASP A 679 2.92 8.36 -37.73
C ASP A 679 3.32 6.97 -37.23
N LEU A 680 2.43 6.30 -36.49
CA LEU A 680 2.69 4.97 -35.94
C LEU A 680 2.86 3.93 -37.06
N LYS A 681 3.87 3.10 -36.93
CA LYS A 681 4.23 2.05 -37.91
C LYS A 681 4.15 0.67 -37.27
N GLY A 682 3.58 -0.28 -37.99
CA GLY A 682 3.67 -1.70 -37.66
C GLY A 682 5.04 -2.30 -38.02
N GLY A 683 5.30 -3.51 -37.53
CA GLY A 683 6.45 -4.32 -37.96
C GLY A 683 7.78 -4.10 -37.21
N SER A 684 7.82 -3.20 -36.22
CA SER A 684 9.01 -3.01 -35.36
C SER A 684 8.58 -2.74 -33.91
N PRO A 685 7.88 -3.69 -33.25
CA PRO A 685 7.26 -3.44 -31.95
C PRO A 685 8.26 -3.20 -30.81
N ASP A 686 9.49 -3.69 -30.99
CA ASP A 686 10.54 -3.51 -29.96
C ASP A 686 11.21 -2.14 -29.99
N ALA A 687 11.03 -1.36 -31.06
CA ALA A 687 11.53 -0.01 -31.17
C ALA A 687 10.51 1.01 -30.63
N PRO A 688 10.89 1.93 -29.74
CA PRO A 688 10.00 2.97 -29.28
C PRO A 688 9.62 3.90 -30.43
N GLN A 689 8.36 4.32 -30.48
CA GLN A 689 7.81 5.23 -31.47
C GLN A 689 7.40 6.56 -30.83
N GLY A 690 7.59 7.66 -31.54
CA GLY A 690 7.31 8.99 -31.04
C GLY A 690 8.46 9.63 -30.28
N LYS A 691 8.17 10.71 -29.59
CA LYS A 691 9.14 11.48 -28.81
C LYS A 691 9.13 11.04 -27.35
N PRO A 692 10.29 10.92 -26.70
CA PRO A 692 10.33 10.69 -25.26
C PRO A 692 9.76 11.91 -24.52
N VAL A 693 9.00 11.65 -23.46
CA VAL A 693 8.48 12.65 -22.53
C VAL A 693 9.40 12.66 -21.30
N ASN A 694 9.84 13.86 -20.91
CA ASN A 694 10.64 14.00 -19.70
C ASN A 694 9.77 13.83 -18.46
N ASN A 695 9.80 12.65 -17.85
CA ASN A 695 9.13 12.30 -16.61
C ASN A 695 10.04 12.42 -15.37
N GLY A 696 11.23 12.97 -15.51
CA GLY A 696 12.15 13.26 -14.41
C GLY A 696 11.95 14.67 -13.83
N GLY A 697 12.71 14.96 -12.76
CA GLY A 697 12.70 16.29 -12.14
C GLY A 697 11.45 16.64 -11.34
N MET A 698 10.58 15.67 -11.05
CA MET A 698 9.47 15.86 -10.12
C MET A 698 9.97 15.78 -8.68
N SER A 699 9.46 16.68 -7.84
CA SER A 699 9.74 16.66 -6.41
C SER A 699 8.45 16.88 -5.61
N ALA A 700 8.36 16.21 -4.47
CA ALA A 700 7.28 16.33 -3.50
C ALA A 700 7.82 16.95 -2.20
N MET A 701 7.02 17.83 -1.58
CA MET A 701 7.24 18.25 -0.21
C MET A 701 6.68 17.14 0.70
N VAL A 702 7.56 16.43 1.38
CA VAL A 702 7.19 15.34 2.29
C VAL A 702 7.11 15.87 3.72
N ASP A 703 5.91 15.93 4.27
CA ASP A 703 5.66 16.05 5.70
C ASP A 703 5.25 14.67 6.22
N ARG A 704 6.21 13.95 6.81
CA ARG A 704 5.99 12.58 7.25
C ARG A 704 4.90 12.45 8.32
N ARG A 705 4.76 13.41 9.22
CA ARG A 705 3.72 13.38 10.24
C ARG A 705 2.32 13.53 9.64
N ALA A 706 2.17 14.47 8.71
CA ALA A 706 0.91 14.63 7.98
C ALA A 706 0.58 13.38 7.15
N ALA A 707 1.56 12.83 6.43
CA ALA A 707 1.41 11.61 5.64
C ALA A 707 1.05 10.40 6.50
N TRP A 708 1.69 10.19 7.67
CA TRP A 708 1.36 9.08 8.56
C TRP A 708 -0.06 9.19 9.16
N LYS A 709 -0.53 10.40 9.45
CA LYS A 709 -1.93 10.60 9.88
C LYS A 709 -2.93 10.19 8.79
N GLN A 710 -2.65 10.54 7.55
CA GLN A 710 -3.45 10.13 6.39
C GLN A 710 -3.38 8.59 6.21
N MET A 711 -2.18 8.01 6.16
CA MET A 711 -1.98 6.56 5.98
C MET A 711 -2.62 5.74 7.10
N PHE A 712 -2.56 6.22 8.36
CA PHE A 712 -3.22 5.57 9.49
C PHE A 712 -4.74 5.57 9.31
N ARG A 713 -5.32 6.71 8.92
CA ARG A 713 -6.74 6.81 8.62
C ARG A 713 -7.13 5.88 7.47
N GLU A 714 -6.33 5.84 6.41
CA GLU A 714 -6.59 5.00 5.26
C GLU A 714 -6.47 3.50 5.58
N SER A 715 -5.46 3.07 6.35
CA SER A 715 -5.31 1.66 6.76
C SER A 715 -6.56 1.15 7.49
N TRP A 716 -7.19 2.02 8.22
CA TRP A 716 -8.42 1.83 8.92
C TRP A 716 -9.65 1.81 8.01
N HIS A 717 -9.77 2.78 7.05
CA HIS A 717 -10.83 2.80 6.04
C HIS A 717 -10.80 1.55 5.18
N LEU A 718 -9.62 1.01 4.86
CA LEU A 718 -9.48 -0.25 4.14
C LEU A 718 -10.14 -1.42 4.89
N GLN A 719 -9.97 -1.51 6.21
CA GLN A 719 -10.62 -2.56 6.99
C GLN A 719 -12.14 -2.36 7.04
N ARG A 720 -12.60 -1.15 7.33
CA ARG A 720 -14.03 -0.82 7.33
C ARG A 720 -14.71 -1.19 6.01
N ASP A 721 -14.05 -0.94 4.88
CA ASP A 721 -14.66 -1.01 3.57
C ASP A 721 -14.45 -2.35 2.86
N PHE A 722 -13.37 -3.08 3.14
CA PHE A 722 -13.01 -4.28 2.39
C PHE A 722 -12.91 -5.57 3.21
N LEU A 723 -13.00 -5.51 4.56
CA LEU A 723 -13.01 -6.77 5.30
C LEU A 723 -14.24 -7.59 4.91
N TYR A 724 -14.08 -8.91 4.79
CA TYR A 724 -15.14 -9.84 4.38
C TYR A 724 -16.35 -9.85 5.33
N ASP A 725 -16.13 -9.54 6.62
CA ASP A 725 -17.20 -9.36 7.60
C ASP A 725 -17.49 -7.86 7.79
N PRO A 726 -18.67 -7.36 7.35
CA PRO A 726 -19.04 -5.96 7.50
C PRO A 726 -19.21 -5.51 8.95
N HIS A 727 -19.34 -6.47 9.90
CA HIS A 727 -19.41 -6.20 11.34
C HIS A 727 -18.06 -6.31 12.04
N ILE A 728 -17.00 -6.64 11.29
CA ILE A 728 -15.60 -6.72 11.75
C ILE A 728 -15.51 -7.52 13.05
N HIS A 729 -16.13 -8.71 13.07
CA HIS A 729 -16.19 -9.60 14.23
C HIS A 729 -16.76 -8.94 15.51
N GLY A 730 -17.60 -7.91 15.35
CA GLY A 730 -18.16 -7.15 16.47
C GLY A 730 -17.20 -6.12 17.08
N LEU A 731 -16.06 -5.84 16.44
CA LEU A 731 -15.08 -4.86 16.90
C LEU A 731 -15.61 -3.44 16.67
N ASP A 732 -15.55 -2.61 17.73
CA ASP A 732 -15.84 -1.17 17.64
C ASP A 732 -14.62 -0.43 17.08
N LEU A 733 -14.66 -0.23 15.80
CA LEU A 733 -13.56 0.37 15.06
C LEU A 733 -13.21 1.79 15.54
N ALA A 734 -14.17 2.62 15.88
CA ALA A 734 -13.92 3.97 16.35
C ALA A 734 -13.17 3.96 17.70
N LYS A 735 -13.52 3.03 18.59
CA LYS A 735 -12.78 2.87 19.86
C LYS A 735 -11.35 2.39 19.65
N VAL A 736 -11.13 1.47 18.69
CA VAL A 736 -9.79 1.01 18.35
C VAL A 736 -8.97 2.18 17.80
N GLN A 737 -9.50 2.91 16.81
CA GLN A 737 -8.82 4.07 16.27
C GLN A 737 -8.45 5.09 17.37
N ALA A 738 -9.41 5.46 18.21
CA ALA A 738 -9.19 6.40 19.30
C ALA A 738 -8.12 5.95 20.31
N ARG A 739 -7.92 4.64 20.49
CA ARG A 739 -6.88 4.06 21.37
C ARG A 739 -5.47 4.27 20.82
N TYR A 740 -5.27 4.13 19.52
CA TYR A 740 -3.94 4.17 18.87
C TYR A 740 -3.60 5.54 18.28
N GLN A 741 -4.59 6.33 17.87
CA GLN A 741 -4.40 7.65 17.25
C GLN A 741 -3.50 8.61 18.05
N PRO A 742 -3.54 8.68 19.41
CA PRO A 742 -2.68 9.60 20.17
C PRO A 742 -1.17 9.39 19.96
N TYR A 743 -0.75 8.19 19.58
CA TYR A 743 0.66 7.87 19.33
C TYR A 743 1.21 8.50 18.05
N LEU A 744 0.35 8.90 17.10
CA LEU A 744 0.77 9.46 15.79
C LEU A 744 1.67 10.68 15.91
N ASP A 745 1.40 11.54 16.88
CA ASP A 745 2.19 12.76 17.10
C ASP A 745 3.57 12.49 17.71
N GLY A 746 3.72 11.31 18.35
CA GLY A 746 4.96 10.84 18.94
C GLY A 746 5.83 9.99 18.01
N LEU A 747 5.38 9.70 16.80
CA LEU A 747 6.16 8.89 15.85
C LEU A 747 7.37 9.66 15.32
N ALA A 748 8.49 8.96 15.20
CA ALA A 748 9.75 9.51 14.74
C ALA A 748 10.41 8.69 13.61
N SER A 749 9.85 7.52 13.26
CA SER A 749 10.36 6.69 12.17
C SER A 749 9.24 5.97 11.42
N ARG A 750 9.54 5.52 10.18
CA ARG A 750 8.62 4.68 9.41
C ARG A 750 8.38 3.33 10.07
N ALA A 751 9.37 2.76 10.72
CA ALA A 751 9.24 1.49 11.43
C ALA A 751 8.28 1.60 12.62
N GLU A 752 8.31 2.73 13.35
CA GLU A 752 7.33 3.02 14.41
C GLU A 752 5.91 3.18 13.86
N PHE A 753 5.75 3.84 12.72
CA PHE A 753 4.44 3.93 12.06
C PHE A 753 3.92 2.55 11.66
N THR A 754 4.75 1.71 11.04
CA THR A 754 4.37 0.34 10.65
C THR A 754 3.97 -0.47 11.89
N TYR A 755 4.76 -0.39 12.96
CA TYR A 755 4.47 -1.05 14.23
C TYR A 755 3.13 -0.60 14.84
N LEU A 756 2.85 0.71 14.82
CA LEU A 756 1.56 1.25 15.31
C LEU A 756 0.37 0.70 14.51
N CYS A 757 0.50 0.66 13.18
CA CYS A 757 -0.54 0.11 12.31
C CYS A 757 -0.72 -1.41 12.52
N ASP A 758 0.36 -2.18 12.63
CA ASP A 758 0.31 -3.62 12.91
C ASP A 758 -0.41 -3.91 14.24
N GLU A 759 -0.14 -3.13 15.27
CA GLU A 759 -0.79 -3.28 16.57
C GLU A 759 -2.29 -2.93 16.52
N MET A 760 -2.65 -1.87 15.82
CA MET A 760 -4.05 -1.49 15.61
C MET A 760 -4.81 -2.57 14.81
N LEU A 761 -4.24 -3.02 13.70
CA LEU A 761 -4.87 -4.02 12.83
C LEU A 761 -4.93 -5.39 13.51
N GLY A 762 -4.01 -5.69 14.41
CA GLY A 762 -4.04 -6.89 15.23
C GLY A 762 -5.29 -7.06 16.09
N GLU A 763 -6.01 -5.97 16.39
CA GLU A 763 -7.29 -6.03 17.12
C GLU A 763 -8.40 -6.72 16.29
N VAL A 764 -8.29 -6.75 14.96
CA VAL A 764 -9.21 -7.46 14.07
C VAL A 764 -9.07 -8.99 14.19
N GLN A 765 -7.91 -9.48 14.63
CA GLN A 765 -7.59 -10.89 14.88
C GLN A 765 -7.79 -11.81 13.65
N VAL A 766 -7.37 -11.32 12.48
CA VAL A 766 -7.43 -12.04 11.20
C VAL A 766 -6.02 -12.34 10.71
N GLY A 767 -5.81 -13.54 10.16
CA GLY A 767 -4.56 -13.89 9.48
C GLY A 767 -4.34 -13.16 8.16
N HIS A 768 -3.11 -13.19 7.64
CA HIS A 768 -2.69 -12.54 6.38
C HIS A 768 -2.87 -11.02 6.32
N MET A 769 -2.99 -10.37 7.47
CA MET A 769 -3.02 -8.92 7.58
C MET A 769 -1.61 -8.39 7.85
N PHE A 770 -1.04 -7.70 6.85
CA PHE A 770 0.32 -7.17 6.93
C PHE A 770 0.35 -5.69 6.61
N VAL A 771 1.10 -4.92 7.38
CA VAL A 771 1.50 -3.57 7.01
C VAL A 771 2.91 -3.61 6.42
N ARG A 772 3.00 -3.38 5.12
CA ARG A 772 4.29 -3.33 4.42
C ARG A 772 4.55 -1.90 3.97
N GLY A 773 5.70 -1.36 4.34
CA GLY A 773 6.18 -0.09 3.78
C GLY A 773 6.80 -0.30 2.39
N PRO A 774 6.99 0.78 1.60
CA PRO A 774 7.97 0.70 0.54
C PRO A 774 9.25 0.19 1.21
N ARG A 775 9.83 -0.85 0.65
CA ARG A 775 11.20 -1.22 1.03
C ARG A 775 12.02 0.00 0.66
N ASP A 776 12.55 0.69 1.66
CA ASP A 776 13.53 1.74 1.41
C ASP A 776 14.52 1.13 0.45
N ALA A 777 14.72 1.78 -0.70
CA ALA A 777 15.45 1.21 -1.81
C ALA A 777 16.98 1.21 -1.59
N GLU A 778 17.41 1.02 -0.37
CA GLU A 778 18.70 0.41 -0.11
C GLU A 778 18.56 -1.07 -0.49
N THR A 779 18.67 -1.31 -1.78
CA THR A 779 18.97 -2.64 -2.28
C THR A 779 20.15 -3.16 -1.46
N ALA A 780 19.89 -4.16 -0.62
CA ALA A 780 20.98 -4.90 -0.01
C ALA A 780 22.01 -5.19 -1.11
N PRO A 781 23.28 -4.84 -0.91
CA PRO A 781 24.27 -5.04 -1.95
C PRO A 781 24.18 -6.50 -2.40
N LYS A 782 23.87 -6.72 -3.69
CA LYS A 782 23.86 -8.05 -4.30
C LYS A 782 25.32 -8.49 -4.34
N ALA A 783 25.81 -9.09 -3.25
CA ALA A 783 27.10 -9.73 -3.25
C ALA A 783 26.96 -11.12 -3.86
N GLY A 784 27.81 -11.45 -4.79
CA GLY A 784 27.94 -12.83 -5.27
C GLY A 784 28.39 -13.72 -4.11
N VAL A 785 27.63 -14.76 -3.82
CA VAL A 785 28.05 -15.79 -2.85
C VAL A 785 29.09 -16.65 -3.56
N LEU A 786 30.26 -16.78 -2.98
CA LEU A 786 31.35 -17.60 -3.58
C LEU A 786 31.04 -19.11 -3.56
N GLY A 787 29.92 -19.54 -2.97
CA GLY A 787 29.52 -20.95 -2.91
C GLY A 787 30.52 -21.83 -2.13
N ALA A 788 31.18 -21.23 -1.13
CA ALA A 788 32.20 -21.89 -0.31
C ALA A 788 31.87 -21.74 1.17
N ASP A 789 32.08 -22.79 1.93
CA ASP A 789 32.08 -22.76 3.38
C ASP A 789 33.45 -22.28 3.87
N TYR A 790 33.45 -21.34 4.81
CA TYR A 790 34.66 -20.79 5.39
C TYR A 790 34.84 -21.35 6.79
N ALA A 791 36.03 -21.83 7.07
CA ALA A 791 36.48 -22.19 8.42
C ALA A 791 37.66 -21.30 8.80
N ILE A 792 37.70 -20.85 10.05
CA ILE A 792 38.87 -20.16 10.61
C ILE A 792 39.86 -21.22 11.09
N ASP A 793 41.01 -21.28 10.46
CA ASP A 793 42.11 -22.07 10.91
C ASP A 793 43.12 -21.15 11.59
N HIS A 794 43.45 -21.46 12.87
CA HIS A 794 44.44 -20.72 13.68
C HIS A 794 44.28 -19.20 13.71
N ASN A 795 43.03 -18.69 13.81
CA ASN A 795 42.68 -17.26 13.81
C ASN A 795 43.01 -16.48 12.48
N ARG A 796 43.01 -17.17 11.36
CA ARG A 796 43.20 -16.60 10.02
C ARG A 796 42.07 -16.96 9.06
#